data_b34f7836c34378f447d1e55cb1aa6660
#
_entry.id   b34f7836c34378f447d1e55cb1aa6660
#
_cell.length_a   1.000
_cell.length_b   1.000
_cell.length_c   1.000
_cell.angle_alpha   90.00
_cell.angle_beta   90.00
_cell.angle_gamma   90.00
#
_symmetry.space_group_name_H-M   'P 1'
#
loop_
_entity.id
_entity.type
_entity.pdbx_description
1 polymer ?
#
loop_
_entity_poly.entity_id
_entity_poly.type
_entity_poly.pdbx_seq_one_letter_code
_entity_poly.pdbx_strand_id
1 'polypeptide(L)'
;SSETLIGANILESRRSTGTATNPFGFYSLTLPEGETELVFSYLGYESRHSRFELTKDTLLNVRLDSNNQLAEVVVLSDKREAGIESTAMGAHEIPMTQIRHTPSILGEADLLKTIQLMPGVQAGMEGFAGMYVRGGGPDQNLVMLDGIPVYNADHLLGVFSIFTPEAVKNTTLFKSSFPARYGGRLSSIVDVRTNDGDMHKYHGAFSIGLLTDKLHIEGPIWKERTSFSFSARAIPTLFFKNLIVDKDDTYSDKYNYYFYDVNAKVNHKFSDRSRIFLSFYKGKDHYHYDSDYHGDNYDNSIKNYSKDNSHLNWGNTIAYGRWNYVFNSKLFCNTTVSYNKYEMGLDGNIEDTYTVANKVQDRYYYSSKFNSGIRDWSARMDFDYTPMPQHHIKFGAEYIHHTFRPGIATSKIQDIDNGALQEDTVYNTSNSHAMRGQEISLYAEDNFNVNARLSLNAGVRTSLFHTQGKSYYSLQPRLSARYDLGQGYSAKASYTCMAQYVHLLSSTPLSMPTDLWVPITKDISPMYANQFSIGGYYSGLPGWEFSVEGYYKQMKHILEYQDGVSFFGTSTNWEEKVEMGEGRSFGLELMVQKTLGKTTGWLAYTLSKTDHRFKNGTINQGRWFPYKYDRRHSISLNLSHKFSDRIDAGASWIFNTGGCITIPEKATIIIRPDGSIEETGYISRRNNYRLPASHRLNLGVNFNKKTKHGMRTWNISIYNAYNAMNPNIVYSKYKNGYNVYYDDFYESIYHGNTGQKKAQTVIKKITILPCIPSVTYT
;
A
#
# COMPACT_ATOMS: atom_id res chain seq x y z
N SER A 1 15.63 -8.27 24.60
CA SER A 1 14.94 -6.99 24.40
C SER A 1 13.82 -6.84 25.43
N SER A 2 13.40 -5.64 25.70
CA SER A 2 12.21 -5.35 26.52
C SER A 2 11.02 -4.94 25.68
N GLU A 3 11.07 -5.28 24.41
CA GLU A 3 9.94 -5.06 23.50
C GLU A 3 8.75 -5.93 23.91
N THR A 4 7.57 -5.34 23.80
CA THR A 4 6.32 -6.08 24.01
C THR A 4 6.13 -7.07 22.86
N LEU A 5 5.89 -8.33 23.15
CA LEU A 5 5.59 -9.34 22.13
C LEU A 5 4.09 -9.30 21.80
N ILE A 6 3.77 -9.09 20.52
CA ILE A 6 2.41 -9.06 20.01
C ILE A 6 1.99 -10.47 19.64
N GLY A 7 0.84 -10.94 20.14
CA GLY A 7 0.37 -12.29 19.85
C GLY A 7 1.18 -13.40 20.54
N ALA A 8 1.95 -13.08 21.58
CA ALA A 8 2.58 -14.11 22.41
C ALA A 8 1.51 -14.91 23.16
N ASN A 9 1.66 -16.23 23.18
CA ASN A 9 0.68 -17.12 23.77
C ASN A 9 0.95 -17.38 25.24
N ILE A 10 -0.09 -17.39 26.01
CA ILE A 10 -0.11 -17.74 27.42
C ILE A 10 -1.10 -18.89 27.59
N LEU A 11 -0.61 -20.09 27.91
CA LEU A 11 -1.40 -21.30 28.10
C LEU A 11 -1.27 -21.80 29.53
N GLU A 12 -2.37 -22.09 30.18
CA GLU A 12 -2.41 -22.86 31.42
C GLU A 12 -2.41 -24.35 31.06
N SER A 13 -1.33 -25.07 31.43
CA SER A 13 -1.04 -26.41 30.94
C SER A 13 -2.05 -27.47 31.37
N ARG A 14 -2.63 -27.35 32.56
CA ARG A 14 -3.54 -28.37 33.14
C ARG A 14 -4.97 -28.26 32.63
N ARG A 15 -5.41 -27.04 32.30
CA ARG A 15 -6.82 -26.77 31.93
C ARG A 15 -6.98 -26.46 30.46
N SER A 16 -5.89 -26.43 29.69
CA SER A 16 -5.89 -26.04 28.28
C SER A 16 -6.60 -24.70 28.00
N THR A 17 -6.54 -23.78 28.97
CA THR A 17 -7.12 -22.45 28.88
C THR A 17 -6.01 -21.44 28.62
N GLY A 18 -6.16 -20.59 27.66
CA GLY A 18 -5.11 -19.64 27.28
C GLY A 18 -5.61 -18.31 26.78
N THR A 19 -4.69 -17.39 26.54
CA THR A 19 -4.90 -16.08 25.95
C THR A 19 -3.66 -15.69 25.13
N ALA A 20 -3.76 -14.61 24.35
CA ALA A 20 -2.60 -14.03 23.67
C ALA A 20 -2.43 -12.56 24.05
N THR A 21 -1.21 -12.05 23.92
CA THR A 21 -0.95 -10.63 24.13
C THR A 21 -1.57 -9.78 23.02
N ASN A 22 -2.15 -8.64 23.40
CA ASN A 22 -2.66 -7.65 22.46
C ASN A 22 -1.49 -6.93 21.70
N PRO A 23 -1.76 -6.00 20.75
CA PRO A 23 -0.73 -5.24 20.04
C PRO A 23 0.23 -4.43 20.92
N PHE A 24 -0.06 -4.31 22.20
CA PHE A 24 0.75 -3.58 23.19
C PHE A 24 1.42 -4.50 24.21
N GLY A 25 1.34 -5.84 24.03
CA GLY A 25 1.91 -6.83 24.92
C GLY A 25 1.12 -7.08 26.20
N PHE A 26 -0.07 -6.49 26.35
CA PHE A 26 -0.96 -6.77 27.48
C PHE A 26 -1.73 -8.08 27.25
N TYR A 27 -1.89 -8.86 28.30
CA TYR A 27 -2.76 -10.03 28.35
C TYR A 27 -3.54 -10.08 29.66
N SER A 28 -4.69 -10.72 29.65
CA SER A 28 -5.48 -11.04 30.82
C SER A 28 -5.96 -12.48 30.71
N LEU A 29 -5.80 -13.25 31.78
CA LEU A 29 -6.23 -14.63 31.88
C LEU A 29 -6.87 -14.86 33.25
N THR A 30 -8.13 -15.24 33.27
CA THR A 30 -8.85 -15.55 34.50
C THR A 30 -8.80 -17.04 34.74
N LEU A 31 -8.28 -17.44 35.91
CA LEU A 31 -8.15 -18.82 36.36
C LEU A 31 -8.74 -18.98 37.76
N PRO A 32 -9.22 -20.18 38.15
CA PRO A 32 -9.58 -20.46 39.53
C PRO A 32 -8.35 -20.42 40.43
N GLU A 33 -8.57 -20.12 41.70
CA GLU A 33 -7.53 -20.21 42.73
C GLU A 33 -6.92 -21.61 42.81
N GLY A 34 -5.64 -21.67 43.16
CA GLY A 34 -4.87 -22.88 43.33
C GLY A 34 -3.60 -22.93 42.51
N GLU A 35 -2.99 -24.13 42.46
CA GLU A 35 -1.75 -24.36 41.74
C GLU A 35 -1.94 -24.15 40.25
N THR A 36 -1.15 -23.24 39.67
CA THR A 36 -1.23 -22.77 38.30
C THR A 36 0.13 -22.93 37.61
N GLU A 37 0.12 -23.50 36.38
CA GLU A 37 1.27 -23.59 35.52
C GLU A 37 1.01 -22.90 34.19
N LEU A 38 1.69 -21.77 33.97
CA LEU A 38 1.58 -20.99 32.75
C LEU A 38 2.78 -21.26 31.83
N VAL A 39 2.50 -21.49 30.56
CA VAL A 39 3.51 -21.59 29.50
C VAL A 39 3.38 -20.35 28.61
N PHE A 40 4.44 -19.59 28.52
CA PHE A 40 4.57 -18.42 27.64
C PHE A 40 5.37 -18.84 26.43
N SER A 41 4.83 -18.65 25.23
CA SER A 41 5.49 -19.02 23.98
C SER A 41 5.28 -17.98 22.89
N TYR A 42 6.32 -17.82 22.05
CA TYR A 42 6.27 -16.95 20.87
C TYR A 42 7.25 -17.45 19.82
N LEU A 43 6.91 -17.29 18.53
CA LEU A 43 7.75 -17.78 17.43
C LEU A 43 9.14 -17.11 17.45
N GLY A 44 10.20 -17.92 17.45
CA GLY A 44 11.60 -17.43 17.54
C GLY A 44 12.08 -17.12 18.95
N TYR A 45 11.32 -17.49 19.99
CA TYR A 45 11.68 -17.32 21.39
C TYR A 45 11.61 -18.66 22.14
N GLU A 46 12.38 -18.77 23.21
CA GLU A 46 12.30 -19.95 24.13
C GLU A 46 11.01 -19.86 24.95
N SER A 47 10.28 -20.97 25.02
CA SER A 47 9.10 -21.05 25.88
C SER A 47 9.49 -20.97 27.35
N ARG A 48 8.78 -20.16 28.11
CA ARG A 48 9.01 -20.01 29.56
C ARG A 48 7.84 -20.58 30.34
N HIS A 49 8.14 -21.42 31.32
CA HIS A 49 7.21 -22.00 32.26
C HIS A 49 7.23 -21.20 33.55
N SER A 50 6.04 -20.91 34.12
CA SER A 50 5.88 -20.27 35.42
C SER A 50 4.88 -21.03 36.23
N ARG A 51 5.34 -21.58 37.40
CA ARG A 51 4.48 -22.31 38.36
C ARG A 51 4.36 -21.50 39.64
N PHE A 52 3.15 -21.30 40.09
CA PHE A 52 2.84 -20.56 41.30
C PHE A 52 1.45 -20.91 41.81
N GLU A 53 1.18 -20.62 43.08
CA GLU A 53 -0.14 -20.71 43.66
C GLU A 53 -0.91 -19.39 43.49
N LEU A 54 -2.00 -19.44 42.73
CA LEU A 54 -2.86 -18.28 42.48
C LEU A 54 -3.85 -18.13 43.64
N THR A 55 -3.65 -17.11 44.49
CA THR A 55 -4.50 -16.83 45.65
C THR A 55 -5.20 -15.46 45.57
N LYS A 56 -4.82 -14.64 44.60
CA LYS A 56 -5.38 -13.29 44.38
C LYS A 56 -5.02 -12.80 42.97
N ASP A 57 -5.69 -11.72 42.55
CA ASP A 57 -5.32 -11.01 41.29
C ASP A 57 -3.83 -10.68 41.27
N THR A 58 -3.15 -11.21 40.26
CA THR A 58 -1.68 -11.15 40.15
C THR A 58 -1.28 -10.47 38.84
N LEU A 59 -0.38 -9.50 38.92
CA LEU A 59 0.28 -8.91 37.76
C LEU A 59 1.57 -9.64 37.48
N LEU A 60 1.67 -10.30 36.33
CA LEU A 60 2.84 -11.08 35.94
C LEU A 60 3.44 -10.54 34.66
N ASN A 61 4.63 -9.93 34.74
CA ASN A 61 5.40 -9.50 33.58
C ASN A 61 6.44 -10.59 33.26
N VAL A 62 6.37 -11.15 32.05
CA VAL A 62 7.21 -12.27 31.63
C VAL A 62 8.12 -11.83 30.50
N ARG A 63 9.39 -12.21 30.59
CA ARG A 63 10.38 -12.01 29.54
C ARG A 63 10.67 -13.35 28.87
N LEU A 64 10.63 -13.37 27.54
CA LEU A 64 11.07 -14.49 26.73
C LEU A 64 12.46 -14.17 26.14
N ASP A 65 13.35 -15.14 26.14
CA ASP A 65 14.65 -15.02 25.51
C ASP A 65 14.58 -15.49 24.08
N SER A 66 15.20 -14.73 23.15
CA SER A 66 15.20 -15.07 21.73
C SER A 66 16.00 -16.38 21.50
N ASN A 67 15.40 -17.32 20.82
CA ASN A 67 16.06 -18.53 20.38
C ASN A 67 16.49 -18.35 18.91
N ASN A 68 17.77 -18.11 18.69
CA ASN A 68 18.36 -18.04 17.34
C ASN A 68 18.49 -19.40 16.64
N GLN A 69 18.18 -20.50 17.33
CA GLN A 69 17.98 -21.79 16.71
C GLN A 69 16.52 -21.87 16.31
N LEU A 70 16.23 -22.08 15.03
CA LEU A 70 14.94 -22.56 14.54
C LEU A 70 14.69 -23.97 15.08
N ALA A 71 14.67 -24.10 16.42
CA ALA A 71 14.22 -25.31 17.07
C ALA A 71 12.73 -25.41 16.81
N GLU A 72 12.28 -26.60 16.59
CA GLU A 72 10.92 -27.04 16.43
C GLU A 72 10.07 -26.61 17.63
N VAL A 73 9.65 -25.34 17.62
CA VAL A 73 8.70 -24.86 18.60
C VAL A 73 7.32 -25.25 18.05
N VAL A 74 6.80 -26.33 18.57
CA VAL A 74 5.40 -26.68 18.44
C VAL A 74 4.62 -25.60 19.18
N VAL A 75 4.22 -24.56 18.45
CA VAL A 75 3.33 -23.52 18.97
C VAL A 75 1.93 -24.08 18.95
N LEU A 76 1.55 -24.73 20.04
CA LEU A 76 0.14 -24.94 20.36
C LEU A 76 -0.45 -23.59 20.76
N SER A 77 -0.96 -22.86 19.80
CA SER A 77 -1.47 -21.55 20.05
C SER A 77 -2.83 -21.28 19.50
N ASP A 78 -3.73 -20.97 20.35
CA ASP A 78 -5.14 -20.91 20.04
C ASP A 78 -5.75 -19.52 19.90
N LYS A 79 -5.06 -18.38 20.12
CA LYS A 79 -5.78 -17.09 20.21
C LYS A 79 -5.04 -15.90 19.65
N ARG A 80 -4.44 -16.01 18.45
CA ARG A 80 -3.95 -14.84 17.71
C ARG A 80 -5.12 -14.05 17.13
N GLU A 81 -5.01 -12.71 17.05
CA GLU A 81 -6.00 -11.88 16.33
C GLU A 81 -6.09 -12.25 14.85
N ALA A 82 -5.00 -12.77 14.29
CA ALA A 82 -4.91 -13.24 12.91
C ALA A 82 -4.41 -14.68 12.88
N GLY A 83 -4.95 -15.49 11.96
CA GLY A 83 -4.57 -16.88 11.76
C GLY A 83 -5.76 -17.84 11.77
N ILE A 84 -5.46 -19.13 11.57
CA ILE A 84 -6.49 -20.17 11.41
C ILE A 84 -7.31 -20.34 12.68
N GLU A 85 -6.72 -20.18 13.85
CA GLU A 85 -7.37 -20.39 15.15
C GLU A 85 -8.22 -19.19 15.61
N SER A 86 -8.07 -18.00 15.02
CA SER A 86 -8.89 -16.84 15.37
C SER A 86 -10.28 -16.89 14.72
N THR A 87 -11.23 -16.10 15.22
CA THR A 87 -12.51 -15.85 14.55
C THR A 87 -12.35 -15.00 13.30
N ALA A 88 -11.26 -14.24 13.20
CA ALA A 88 -10.97 -13.39 12.04
C ALA A 88 -10.76 -14.26 10.80
N MET A 89 -11.44 -13.89 9.72
CA MET A 89 -11.34 -14.52 8.42
C MET A 89 -10.51 -13.65 7.48
N GLY A 90 -9.63 -14.27 6.66
CA GLY A 90 -8.74 -13.50 5.77
C GLY A 90 -7.73 -12.61 6.51
N ALA A 91 -7.39 -12.96 7.75
CA ALA A 91 -6.41 -12.26 8.55
C ALA A 91 -5.09 -13.05 8.58
N HIS A 92 -3.98 -12.41 8.21
CA HIS A 92 -2.66 -13.03 8.14
C HIS A 92 -1.62 -12.17 8.87
N GLU A 93 -0.89 -12.80 9.78
CA GLU A 93 0.32 -12.22 10.35
C GLU A 93 1.52 -12.62 9.47
N ILE A 94 2.32 -11.65 9.06
CA ILE A 94 3.46 -11.88 8.17
C ILE A 94 4.74 -11.69 8.97
N PRO A 95 5.44 -12.79 9.31
CA PRO A 95 6.68 -12.72 10.08
C PRO A 95 7.78 -11.98 9.31
N MET A 96 8.56 -11.16 10.02
CA MET A 96 9.69 -10.42 9.42
C MET A 96 10.74 -11.33 8.80
N THR A 97 10.91 -12.55 9.32
CA THR A 97 11.77 -13.57 8.72
C THR A 97 11.35 -13.92 7.29
N GLN A 98 10.05 -14.05 7.03
CA GLN A 98 9.55 -14.33 5.68
C GLN A 98 9.77 -13.14 4.73
N ILE A 99 9.56 -11.90 5.22
CA ILE A 99 9.79 -10.68 4.43
C ILE A 99 11.26 -10.59 4.00
N ARG A 100 12.20 -10.82 4.94
CA ARG A 100 13.65 -10.74 4.67
C ARG A 100 14.16 -11.82 3.70
N HIS A 101 13.51 -12.98 3.64
CA HIS A 101 13.90 -14.07 2.74
C HIS A 101 13.13 -14.05 1.40
N THR A 102 12.14 -13.19 1.24
CA THR A 102 11.41 -13.04 -0.03
C THR A 102 12.24 -12.22 -1.01
N PRO A 103 12.74 -12.82 -2.12
CA PRO A 103 13.50 -12.08 -3.12
C PRO A 103 12.65 -10.99 -3.75
N SER A 104 13.18 -9.78 -3.78
CA SER A 104 12.50 -8.62 -4.33
C SER A 104 13.36 -7.89 -5.35
N ILE A 105 12.82 -6.83 -5.94
CA ILE A 105 13.52 -6.05 -6.95
C ILE A 105 14.78 -5.40 -6.35
N LEU A 106 15.89 -5.45 -7.08
CA LEU A 106 17.17 -4.82 -6.71
C LEU A 106 17.73 -5.26 -5.35
N GLY A 107 17.38 -6.50 -4.90
CA GLY A 107 17.91 -7.09 -3.67
C GLY A 107 17.37 -6.49 -2.37
N GLU A 108 16.39 -5.61 -2.44
CA GLU A 108 15.77 -5.01 -1.26
C GLU A 108 14.52 -5.81 -0.85
N ALA A 109 14.51 -6.34 0.38
CA ALA A 109 13.32 -6.95 0.95
C ALA A 109 12.23 -5.89 1.11
N ASP A 110 11.02 -6.19 0.65
CA ASP A 110 9.91 -5.24 0.65
C ASP A 110 8.63 -5.84 1.23
N LEU A 111 8.05 -5.12 2.20
CA LEU A 111 6.86 -5.53 2.91
C LEU A 111 5.65 -5.66 2.00
N LEU A 112 5.33 -4.61 1.24
CA LEU A 112 4.13 -4.58 0.40
C LEU A 112 4.25 -5.58 -0.76
N LYS A 113 5.46 -5.77 -1.31
CA LYS A 113 5.73 -6.81 -2.32
C LYS A 113 5.49 -8.22 -1.78
N THR A 114 5.86 -8.46 -0.52
CA THR A 114 5.58 -9.74 0.14
C THR A 114 4.08 -9.94 0.37
N ILE A 115 3.35 -8.89 0.76
CA ILE A 115 1.89 -8.92 0.90
C ILE A 115 1.19 -9.21 -0.44
N GLN A 116 1.71 -8.70 -1.57
CA GLN A 116 1.18 -9.00 -2.91
C GLN A 116 1.25 -10.50 -3.28
N LEU A 117 2.01 -11.32 -2.55
CA LEU A 117 2.06 -12.78 -2.73
C LEU A 117 0.96 -13.52 -1.97
N MET A 118 0.15 -12.82 -1.16
CA MET A 118 -0.96 -13.44 -0.41
C MET A 118 -2.21 -13.63 -1.30
N PRO A 119 -3.04 -14.67 -1.02
CA PRO A 119 -4.26 -14.87 -1.79
C PRO A 119 -5.22 -13.70 -1.62
N GLY A 120 -5.93 -13.33 -2.70
CA GLY A 120 -6.86 -12.18 -2.73
C GLY A 120 -6.18 -10.81 -2.80
N VAL A 121 -4.85 -10.74 -2.80
CA VAL A 121 -4.08 -9.52 -3.00
C VAL A 121 -3.47 -9.53 -4.39
N GLN A 122 -3.70 -8.48 -5.15
CA GLN A 122 -3.21 -8.35 -6.51
C GLN A 122 -2.30 -7.12 -6.62
N ALA A 123 -1.19 -7.26 -7.34
CA ALA A 123 -0.40 -6.12 -7.77
C ALA A 123 -1.12 -5.42 -8.93
N GLY A 124 -1.01 -4.11 -9.03
CA GLY A 124 -1.51 -3.36 -10.18
C GLY A 124 -0.68 -3.65 -11.43
N MET A 125 0.34 -2.88 -11.65
CA MET A 125 1.33 -3.10 -12.70
C MET A 125 2.52 -3.87 -12.14
N GLU A 126 3.18 -4.67 -12.95
CA GLU A 126 4.37 -5.41 -12.52
C GLU A 126 5.47 -4.48 -12.03
N GLY A 127 6.07 -4.85 -10.91
CA GLY A 127 7.17 -4.07 -10.31
C GLY A 127 6.72 -2.94 -9.39
N PHE A 128 5.42 -2.61 -9.34
CA PHE A 128 4.89 -1.51 -8.53
C PHE A 128 4.22 -1.98 -7.23
N ALA A 129 4.23 -1.14 -6.19
CA ALA A 129 3.73 -1.48 -4.85
C ALA A 129 2.20 -1.38 -4.71
N GLY A 130 1.49 -0.86 -5.69
CA GLY A 130 0.04 -0.74 -5.66
C GLY A 130 -0.65 -2.05 -5.28
N MET A 131 -1.57 -1.98 -4.34
CA MET A 131 -2.23 -3.13 -3.73
C MET A 131 -3.74 -3.09 -3.98
N TYR A 132 -4.28 -4.16 -4.52
CA TYR A 132 -5.69 -4.30 -4.90
C TYR A 132 -6.23 -5.56 -4.24
N VAL A 133 -7.07 -5.39 -3.21
CA VAL A 133 -7.52 -6.51 -2.40
C VAL A 133 -9.00 -6.76 -2.64
N ARG A 134 -9.35 -7.99 -3.03
CA ARG A 134 -10.74 -8.41 -3.27
C ARG A 134 -11.54 -7.40 -4.09
N GLY A 135 -10.94 -6.92 -5.19
CA GLY A 135 -11.56 -5.99 -6.13
C GLY A 135 -11.65 -4.53 -5.66
N GLY A 136 -11.02 -4.18 -4.56
CA GLY A 136 -10.91 -2.79 -4.12
C GLY A 136 -9.78 -2.03 -4.79
N GLY A 137 -9.93 -0.71 -4.93
CA GLY A 137 -8.91 0.22 -5.42
C GLY A 137 -7.80 0.49 -4.40
N PRO A 138 -6.76 1.26 -4.79
CA PRO A 138 -5.64 1.59 -3.91
C PRO A 138 -6.09 2.33 -2.65
N ASP A 139 -7.01 3.29 -2.80
CA ASP A 139 -7.58 4.10 -1.73
C ASP A 139 -8.49 3.34 -0.77
N GLN A 140 -8.92 2.13 -1.15
CA GLN A 140 -9.79 1.28 -0.34
C GLN A 140 -8.99 0.38 0.63
N ASN A 141 -7.66 0.46 0.61
CA ASN A 141 -6.78 -0.23 1.55
C ASN A 141 -6.30 0.74 2.63
N LEU A 142 -6.43 0.36 3.90
CA LEU A 142 -5.89 1.11 5.02
C LEU A 142 -4.48 0.60 5.34
N VAL A 143 -3.47 1.30 4.86
CA VAL A 143 -2.09 1.04 5.25
C VAL A 143 -1.74 1.92 6.43
N MET A 144 -1.22 1.33 7.50
CA MET A 144 -0.91 2.06 8.74
C MET A 144 0.53 1.80 9.20
N LEU A 145 1.14 2.84 9.71
CA LEU A 145 2.39 2.78 10.46
C LEU A 145 2.09 3.07 11.93
N ASP A 146 2.30 2.08 12.80
CA ASP A 146 1.96 2.16 14.24
C ASP A 146 0.52 2.60 14.54
N GLY A 147 -0.44 2.21 13.69
CA GLY A 147 -1.85 2.55 13.83
C GLY A 147 -2.25 3.92 13.30
N ILE A 148 -1.34 4.65 12.62
CA ILE A 148 -1.60 5.92 11.96
C ILE A 148 -1.68 5.67 10.44
N PRO A 149 -2.72 6.14 9.72
CA PRO A 149 -2.86 5.97 8.29
C PRO A 149 -1.66 6.55 7.51
N VAL A 150 -1.26 5.85 6.45
CA VAL A 150 -0.29 6.32 5.47
C VAL A 150 -1.01 6.54 4.15
N TYR A 151 -0.94 7.75 3.59
CA TYR A 151 -1.66 8.09 2.37
C TYR A 151 -0.96 7.64 1.09
N ASN A 152 0.36 7.72 1.05
CA ASN A 152 1.18 7.13 0.00
C ASN A 152 2.22 6.22 0.68
N ALA A 153 2.15 4.92 0.42
CA ALA A 153 2.96 3.92 1.09
C ALA A 153 4.16 3.46 0.23
N ASP A 154 4.53 4.23 -0.80
CA ASP A 154 5.59 3.81 -1.72
C ASP A 154 6.51 4.96 -2.19
N HIS A 155 7.69 4.55 -2.67
CA HIS A 155 8.71 5.38 -3.31
C HIS A 155 8.91 4.97 -4.77
N LEU A 156 9.55 5.83 -5.56
CA LEU A 156 9.91 5.59 -6.97
C LEU A 156 8.69 5.07 -7.75
N LEU A 157 7.57 5.83 -7.66
CA LEU A 157 6.33 5.49 -8.37
C LEU A 157 5.81 4.06 -8.05
N GLY A 158 6.09 3.54 -6.85
CA GLY A 158 5.65 2.23 -6.41
C GLY A 158 6.67 1.09 -6.53
N VAL A 159 7.94 1.38 -6.85
CA VAL A 159 8.97 0.34 -6.91
C VAL A 159 9.37 -0.15 -5.52
N PHE A 160 9.37 0.69 -4.50
CA PHE A 160 9.65 0.32 -3.10
C PHE A 160 8.56 0.80 -2.17
N SER A 161 8.31 0.03 -1.09
CA SER A 161 7.47 0.54 0.00
C SER A 161 8.27 1.46 0.93
N ILE A 162 7.56 2.31 1.66
CA ILE A 162 8.16 3.18 2.70
C ILE A 162 8.65 2.41 3.93
N PHE A 163 8.34 1.13 4.05
CA PHE A 163 8.64 0.31 5.22
C PHE A 163 10.04 -0.29 5.14
N THR A 164 10.94 0.19 5.97
CA THR A 164 12.28 -0.37 6.12
C THR A 164 12.21 -1.64 6.98
N PRO A 165 12.55 -2.83 6.44
CA PRO A 165 12.37 -4.11 7.16
C PRO A 165 13.09 -4.19 8.50
N GLU A 166 14.19 -3.48 8.66
CA GLU A 166 14.97 -3.42 9.90
C GLU A 166 14.23 -2.70 11.03
N ALA A 167 13.35 -1.72 10.65
CA ALA A 167 12.54 -0.94 11.58
C ALA A 167 11.22 -1.61 11.94
N VAL A 168 10.77 -2.61 11.17
CA VAL A 168 9.47 -3.26 11.34
C VAL A 168 9.57 -4.44 12.29
N LYS A 169 8.63 -4.50 13.23
CA LYS A 169 8.49 -5.56 14.24
C LYS A 169 7.48 -6.62 13.83
N ASN A 170 6.30 -6.17 13.38
CA ASN A 170 5.17 -7.04 13.00
C ASN A 170 4.34 -6.38 11.92
N THR A 171 3.70 -7.21 11.11
CA THR A 171 2.75 -6.78 10.08
C THR A 171 1.56 -7.71 10.06
N THR A 172 0.35 -7.15 10.12
CA THR A 172 -0.90 -7.89 10.02
C THR A 172 -1.72 -7.38 8.84
N LEU A 173 -2.14 -8.31 7.98
CA LEU A 173 -3.05 -8.05 6.87
C LEU A 173 -4.46 -8.59 7.22
N PHE A 174 -5.49 -7.75 7.09
CA PHE A 174 -6.89 -8.14 7.15
C PHE A 174 -7.55 -7.92 5.78
N LYS A 175 -8.20 -8.94 5.22
CA LYS A 175 -8.96 -8.89 3.94
C LYS A 175 -10.46 -9.02 4.14
N SER A 176 -10.89 -9.48 5.31
CA SER A 176 -12.26 -9.49 5.80
C SER A 176 -12.28 -9.57 7.33
N SER A 177 -13.44 -9.68 7.96
CA SER A 177 -13.59 -9.71 9.42
C SER A 177 -12.77 -8.62 10.11
N PHE A 178 -12.86 -7.39 9.59
CA PHE A 178 -12.08 -6.29 10.14
C PHE A 178 -12.49 -6.04 11.59
N PRO A 179 -11.54 -6.00 12.54
CA PRO A 179 -11.84 -5.55 13.90
C PRO A 179 -12.55 -4.19 13.90
N ALA A 180 -13.55 -4.00 14.79
CA ALA A 180 -14.39 -2.79 14.81
C ALA A 180 -13.60 -1.49 15.04
N ARG A 181 -12.42 -1.60 15.65
CA ARG A 181 -11.48 -0.48 15.85
C ARG A 181 -10.97 0.17 14.55
N TYR A 182 -10.97 -0.55 13.43
CA TYR A 182 -10.54 -0.02 12.14
C TYR A 182 -11.72 0.47 11.31
N GLY A 183 -11.58 1.60 10.64
CA GLY A 183 -12.61 2.19 9.77
C GLY A 183 -12.04 3.00 8.62
N GLY A 184 -12.93 3.64 7.87
CA GLY A 184 -12.56 4.61 6.84
C GLY A 184 -12.04 4.01 5.53
N ARG A 185 -12.04 2.67 5.33
CA ARG A 185 -11.64 1.98 4.09
C ARG A 185 -12.51 0.75 3.84
N LEU A 186 -12.56 0.28 2.57
CA LEU A 186 -13.53 -0.72 2.12
C LEU A 186 -12.94 -2.10 1.81
N SER A 187 -11.60 -2.26 1.78
CA SER A 187 -11.03 -3.45 1.14
C SER A 187 -10.06 -4.24 1.99
N SER A 188 -9.06 -3.61 2.57
CA SER A 188 -8.11 -4.28 3.44
C SER A 188 -7.51 -3.34 4.47
N ILE A 189 -6.86 -3.93 5.47
CA ILE A 189 -6.08 -3.23 6.48
C ILE A 189 -4.71 -3.88 6.55
N VAL A 190 -3.66 -3.07 6.43
CA VAL A 190 -2.27 -3.45 6.66
C VAL A 190 -1.79 -2.67 7.87
N ASP A 191 -1.69 -3.34 9.02
CA ASP A 191 -1.18 -2.71 10.25
C ASP A 191 0.29 -3.08 10.44
N VAL A 192 1.18 -2.10 10.20
CA VAL A 192 2.64 -2.24 10.34
C VAL A 192 3.06 -1.60 11.65
N ARG A 193 3.74 -2.40 12.49
CA ARG A 193 4.27 -1.96 13.78
C ARG A 193 5.79 -1.87 13.72
N THR A 194 6.35 -0.76 14.18
CA THR A 194 7.80 -0.55 14.25
C THR A 194 8.37 -0.97 15.59
N ASN A 195 9.68 -1.21 15.61
CA ASN A 195 10.43 -1.57 16.82
C ASN A 195 10.29 -0.49 17.90
N ASP A 196 10.19 -0.90 19.16
CA ASP A 196 10.07 0.00 20.32
C ASP A 196 11.44 0.32 20.95
N GLY A 197 12.52 -0.34 20.47
CA GLY A 197 13.87 -0.21 21.01
C GLY A 197 14.15 -1.12 22.20
N ASP A 198 15.39 -1.58 22.34
CA ASP A 198 15.83 -2.43 23.44
C ASP A 198 16.24 -1.59 24.66
N MET A 199 15.66 -1.87 25.83
CA MET A 199 15.98 -1.16 27.10
C MET A 199 17.26 -1.69 27.79
N HIS A 200 17.87 -2.77 27.27
CA HIS A 200 19.01 -3.44 27.94
C HIS A 200 20.28 -3.39 27.14
N LYS A 201 20.22 -3.56 25.80
CA LYS A 201 21.38 -3.68 24.91
C LYS A 201 21.23 -2.80 23.69
N TYR A 202 22.37 -2.39 23.13
CA TYR A 202 22.40 -1.72 21.84
C TYR A 202 22.42 -2.79 20.72
N HIS A 203 21.62 -2.56 19.72
CA HIS A 203 21.56 -3.31 18.47
C HIS A 203 21.64 -2.34 17.30
N GLY A 204 22.17 -2.82 16.19
CA GLY A 204 22.20 -2.02 14.97
C GLY A 204 22.40 -2.90 13.76
N ALA A 205 21.97 -2.41 12.62
CA ALA A 205 22.20 -2.98 11.30
C ALA A 205 22.57 -1.87 10.33
N PHE A 206 23.53 -2.14 9.48
CA PHE A 206 23.92 -1.26 8.39
C PHE A 206 23.93 -2.08 7.11
N SER A 207 23.27 -1.62 6.07
CA SER A 207 23.20 -2.30 4.78
C SER A 207 23.58 -1.34 3.66
N ILE A 208 24.40 -1.85 2.75
CA ILE A 208 24.75 -1.19 1.49
C ILE A 208 24.14 -2.03 0.36
N GLY A 209 23.22 -1.47 -0.38
CA GLY A 209 22.57 -2.10 -1.52
C GLY A 209 22.92 -1.44 -2.85
N LEU A 210 22.46 -2.04 -3.93
CA LEU A 210 22.64 -1.45 -5.27
C LEU A 210 21.96 -0.08 -5.40
N LEU A 211 20.79 0.10 -4.75
CA LEU A 211 20.01 1.34 -4.84
C LEU A 211 19.88 2.09 -3.53
N THR A 212 19.89 1.41 -2.39
CA THR A 212 19.59 2.04 -1.11
C THR A 212 20.60 1.65 -0.06
N ASP A 213 21.01 2.63 0.75
CA ASP A 213 21.74 2.43 1.99
C ASP A 213 20.77 2.54 3.16
N LYS A 214 20.95 1.67 4.15
CA LYS A 214 20.08 1.60 5.33
C LYS A 214 20.90 1.56 6.61
N LEU A 215 20.42 2.28 7.60
CA LEU A 215 20.94 2.29 8.96
C LEU A 215 19.79 2.05 9.93
N HIS A 216 19.96 1.13 10.85
CA HIS A 216 19.07 0.94 11.99
C HIS A 216 19.91 0.87 13.27
N ILE A 217 19.53 1.61 14.29
CA ILE A 217 20.17 1.60 15.61
C ILE A 217 19.09 1.68 16.68
N GLU A 218 19.19 0.81 17.68
CA GLU A 218 18.30 0.84 18.83
C GLU A 218 19.06 0.51 20.12
N GLY A 219 18.55 0.95 21.26
CA GLY A 219 19.16 0.67 22.53
C GLY A 219 18.62 1.50 23.69
N PRO A 220 19.19 1.31 24.91
CA PRO A 220 18.78 2.04 26.08
C PRO A 220 19.32 3.47 26.10
N ILE A 221 18.44 4.45 26.35
CA ILE A 221 18.83 5.78 26.83
C ILE A 221 19.01 5.71 28.36
N TRP A 222 18.05 5.07 29.01
CA TRP A 222 18.09 4.78 30.45
C TRP A 222 17.68 3.33 30.65
N LYS A 223 18.62 2.50 31.07
CA LYS A 223 18.42 1.05 31.20
C LYS A 223 17.16 0.74 31.99
N GLU A 224 16.40 -0.26 31.49
CA GLU A 224 15.12 -0.76 32.03
C GLU A 224 13.97 0.26 32.03
N ARG A 225 14.20 1.51 31.63
CA ARG A 225 13.16 2.56 31.63
C ARG A 225 12.93 3.22 30.29
N THR A 226 14.01 3.57 29.58
CA THR A 226 13.89 4.33 28.33
C THR A 226 14.72 3.71 27.24
N SER A 227 14.10 3.43 26.10
CA SER A 227 14.77 2.98 24.89
C SER A 227 14.48 3.91 23.72
N PHE A 228 15.32 3.83 22.70
CA PHE A 228 15.12 4.44 21.42
C PHE A 228 15.27 3.44 20.28
N SER A 229 14.63 3.71 19.17
CA SER A 229 14.83 3.05 17.88
C SER A 229 14.93 4.13 16.82
N PHE A 230 15.96 4.07 15.99
CA PHE A 230 16.21 4.99 14.89
C PHE A 230 16.53 4.21 13.63
N SER A 231 15.89 4.57 12.52
CA SER A 231 16.18 3.99 11.21
C SER A 231 16.23 5.09 10.17
N ALA A 232 17.17 4.98 9.26
CA ALA A 232 17.29 5.83 8.09
C ALA A 232 17.54 4.98 6.86
N ARG A 233 16.92 5.37 5.73
CA ARG A 233 17.15 4.79 4.41
C ARG A 233 17.23 5.91 3.38
N ALA A 234 18.14 5.80 2.44
CA ALA A 234 18.25 6.76 1.35
C ALA A 234 18.86 6.12 0.10
N ILE A 235 18.59 6.70 -1.06
CA ILE A 235 19.37 6.45 -2.27
C ILE A 235 20.68 7.24 -2.15
N PRO A 236 21.86 6.61 -2.29
CA PRO A 236 23.14 7.31 -2.25
C PRO A 236 23.26 8.18 -3.52
N THR A 237 23.12 9.49 -3.34
CA THR A 237 23.13 10.48 -4.41
C THR A 237 24.42 10.48 -5.24
N LEU A 238 25.53 10.02 -4.66
CA LEU A 238 26.83 9.94 -5.34
C LEU A 238 26.84 8.96 -6.52
N PHE A 239 26.03 7.88 -6.46
CA PHE A 239 25.96 6.86 -7.51
C PHE A 239 24.92 7.17 -8.59
N PHE A 240 23.89 7.97 -8.28
CA PHE A 240 22.76 8.21 -9.16
C PHE A 240 22.67 9.64 -9.69
N LYS A 241 23.58 10.52 -9.24
CA LYS A 241 23.67 11.86 -9.80
C LYS A 241 24.16 11.75 -11.25
N ASN A 242 23.32 12.11 -12.18
CA ASN A 242 23.56 12.06 -13.63
C ASN A 242 23.63 10.63 -14.23
N LEU A 243 22.92 9.65 -13.65
CA LEU A 243 22.90 8.28 -14.18
C LEU A 243 22.27 8.20 -15.58
N ILE A 244 21.34 9.12 -15.88
CA ILE A 244 20.70 9.25 -17.18
C ILE A 244 20.95 10.69 -17.62
N VAL A 245 22.04 10.91 -18.31
CA VAL A 245 22.32 12.14 -19.04
C VAL A 245 22.38 11.75 -20.50
N ASP A 246 21.39 12.21 -21.26
CA ASP A 246 21.43 12.16 -22.71
C ASP A 246 21.87 13.53 -23.17
N LYS A 247 23.02 13.57 -23.86
CA LYS A 247 23.65 14.81 -24.26
C LYS A 247 24.24 14.68 -25.66
N ASP A 248 23.88 15.63 -26.50
CA ASP A 248 24.48 15.88 -27.79
C ASP A 248 25.02 17.33 -27.84
N ASP A 249 25.61 17.76 -28.94
CA ASP A 249 26.11 19.13 -29.12
C ASP A 249 24.99 20.18 -29.05
N THR A 250 23.75 19.77 -29.34
CA THR A 250 22.57 20.65 -29.40
C THR A 250 21.61 20.51 -28.21
N TYR A 251 21.62 19.39 -27.47
CA TYR A 251 20.72 19.21 -26.34
C TYR A 251 21.40 18.51 -25.16
N SER A 252 20.85 18.71 -23.98
CA SER A 252 21.29 18.06 -22.76
C SER A 252 20.08 17.77 -21.87
N ASP A 253 19.71 16.48 -21.74
CA ASP A 253 18.66 16.00 -20.86
C ASP A 253 19.26 15.38 -19.60
N LYS A 254 18.80 15.81 -18.45
CA LYS A 254 19.25 15.31 -17.14
C LYS A 254 18.06 14.87 -16.32
N TYR A 255 18.10 13.61 -15.91
CA TYR A 255 17.13 13.03 -15.02
C TYR A 255 17.78 12.73 -13.68
N ASN A 256 17.18 13.18 -12.59
CA ASN A 256 17.66 12.92 -11.24
C ASN A 256 16.48 12.48 -10.37
N TYR A 257 16.70 11.43 -9.57
CA TYR A 257 15.73 10.95 -8.60
C TYR A 257 16.43 10.51 -7.34
N TYR A 258 15.89 10.90 -6.18
CA TYR A 258 16.31 10.40 -4.90
C TYR A 258 15.14 10.37 -3.91
N PHE A 259 15.22 9.49 -2.92
CA PHE A 259 14.31 9.49 -1.78
C PHE A 259 15.05 9.22 -0.48
N TYR A 260 14.41 9.53 0.61
CA TYR A 260 14.86 9.16 1.94
C TYR A 260 13.68 8.84 2.86
N ASP A 261 13.95 7.98 3.87
CA ASP A 261 13.11 7.69 5.01
C ASP A 261 13.89 7.90 6.30
N VAL A 262 13.22 8.46 7.29
CA VAL A 262 13.71 8.55 8.65
C VAL A 262 12.59 8.14 9.58
N ASN A 263 12.86 7.19 10.46
CA ASN A 263 11.96 6.74 11.53
C ASN A 263 12.69 6.86 12.86
N ALA A 264 12.08 7.49 13.85
CA ALA A 264 12.62 7.64 15.19
C ALA A 264 11.50 7.39 16.22
N LYS A 265 11.78 6.56 17.21
CA LYS A 265 10.85 6.25 18.29
C LYS A 265 11.58 6.28 19.63
N VAL A 266 10.96 6.86 20.64
CA VAL A 266 11.39 6.81 22.03
C VAL A 266 10.27 6.19 22.86
N ASN A 267 10.63 5.28 23.73
CA ASN A 267 9.75 4.55 24.59
C ASN A 267 10.20 4.72 26.05
N HIS A 268 9.30 5.18 26.92
CA HIS A 268 9.59 5.36 28.35
C HIS A 268 8.58 4.63 29.22
N LYS A 269 9.09 3.80 30.14
CA LYS A 269 8.33 3.05 31.13
C LYS A 269 8.38 3.80 32.47
N PHE A 270 7.26 4.45 32.83
CA PHE A 270 7.12 5.10 34.15
C PHE A 270 6.96 4.05 35.26
N SER A 271 6.15 3.01 34.99
CA SER A 271 5.89 1.90 35.88
C SER A 271 5.46 0.67 35.08
N ASP A 272 5.20 -0.46 35.75
CA ASP A 272 4.65 -1.67 35.09
C ASP A 272 3.25 -1.46 34.51
N ARG A 273 2.54 -0.40 34.94
CA ARG A 273 1.22 -0.05 34.46
C ARG A 273 1.19 1.11 33.48
N SER A 274 2.27 1.89 33.36
CA SER A 274 2.26 3.12 32.58
C SER A 274 3.50 3.24 31.68
N ARG A 275 3.27 3.39 30.37
CA ARG A 275 4.30 3.52 29.36
C ARG A 275 3.88 4.54 28.31
N ILE A 276 4.81 5.39 27.87
CA ILE A 276 4.62 6.36 26.81
C ILE A 276 5.56 6.07 25.63
N PHE A 277 5.08 6.34 24.43
CA PHE A 277 5.83 6.27 23.19
C PHE A 277 5.70 7.61 22.47
N LEU A 278 6.83 8.11 21.97
CA LEU A 278 6.88 9.24 21.03
C LEU A 278 7.53 8.73 19.75
N SER A 279 6.90 8.99 18.62
CA SER A 279 7.42 8.53 17.34
C SER A 279 7.29 9.61 16.29
N PHE A 280 8.26 9.61 15.38
CA PHE A 280 8.33 10.46 14.22
C PHE A 280 8.76 9.66 13.01
N TYR A 281 8.05 9.84 11.89
CA TYR A 281 8.41 9.31 10.57
C TYR A 281 8.37 10.44 9.54
N LYS A 282 9.36 10.46 8.66
CA LYS A 282 9.37 11.31 7.47
C LYS A 282 9.99 10.56 6.31
N GLY A 283 9.22 10.44 5.22
CA GLY A 283 9.68 9.94 3.93
C GLY A 283 9.39 10.96 2.85
N LYS A 284 10.34 11.17 1.92
CA LYS A 284 10.17 12.13 0.83
C LYS A 284 10.89 11.66 -0.42
N ASP A 285 10.23 11.85 -1.55
CA ASP A 285 10.75 11.62 -2.90
C ASP A 285 10.96 12.93 -3.63
N HIS A 286 12.00 12.96 -4.45
CA HIS A 286 12.35 14.07 -5.31
C HIS A 286 12.68 13.56 -6.70
N TYR A 287 11.93 13.99 -7.68
CA TYR A 287 12.20 13.79 -9.10
C TYR A 287 12.46 15.14 -9.75
N HIS A 288 13.49 15.20 -10.55
CA HIS A 288 13.93 16.41 -11.25
C HIS A 288 14.31 16.08 -12.68
N TYR A 289 13.79 16.84 -13.59
CA TYR A 289 14.10 16.78 -15.02
C TYR A 289 14.54 18.16 -15.49
N ASP A 290 15.68 18.22 -16.15
CA ASP A 290 16.20 19.40 -16.85
C ASP A 290 16.49 19.03 -18.29
N SER A 291 16.00 19.82 -19.22
CA SER A 291 16.33 19.77 -20.64
C SER A 291 16.78 21.13 -21.11
N ASP A 292 17.93 21.19 -21.69
CA ASP A 292 18.50 22.38 -22.33
C ASP A 292 18.74 22.08 -23.81
N TYR A 293 18.20 22.91 -24.70
CA TYR A 293 18.40 22.85 -26.15
C TYR A 293 18.99 24.14 -26.67
N HIS A 294 20.02 24.03 -27.48
CA HIS A 294 20.70 25.14 -28.16
C HIS A 294 20.81 24.84 -29.65
N GLY A 295 20.16 25.66 -30.48
CA GLY A 295 20.23 25.58 -31.93
C GLY A 295 20.71 26.89 -32.51
N ASP A 296 21.87 26.89 -33.15
CA ASP A 296 22.44 28.04 -33.78
C ASP A 296 22.55 27.81 -35.31
N ASN A 297 22.33 28.85 -36.11
CA ASN A 297 22.60 28.76 -37.54
C ASN A 297 24.10 28.92 -37.86
N TYR A 298 24.49 28.63 -39.08
CA TYR A 298 25.89 28.61 -39.53
C TYR A 298 26.69 29.90 -39.27
N ASP A 299 26.06 31.06 -39.22
CA ASP A 299 26.66 32.36 -38.97
C ASP A 299 26.44 32.92 -37.56
N ASN A 300 25.82 32.13 -36.67
CA ASN A 300 25.44 32.50 -35.30
C ASN A 300 24.55 33.76 -35.22
N SER A 301 23.95 34.15 -36.32
CA SER A 301 23.03 35.30 -36.35
C SER A 301 21.65 34.96 -35.77
N ILE A 302 21.28 33.69 -35.81
CA ILE A 302 20.02 33.16 -35.25
C ILE A 302 20.36 32.13 -34.17
N LYS A 303 19.80 32.30 -32.98
CA LYS A 303 19.95 31.39 -31.87
C LYS A 303 18.59 30.99 -31.34
N ASN A 304 18.39 29.70 -31.25
CA ASN A 304 17.24 29.08 -30.57
C ASN A 304 17.70 28.50 -29.26
N TYR A 305 17.04 28.88 -28.18
CA TYR A 305 17.27 28.32 -26.88
C TYR A 305 15.94 27.84 -26.34
N SER A 306 15.90 26.57 -25.89
CA SER A 306 14.73 26.03 -25.18
C SER A 306 15.21 25.38 -23.89
N LYS A 307 14.52 25.70 -22.80
CA LYS A 307 14.77 25.12 -21.50
C LYS A 307 13.48 24.61 -20.90
N ASP A 308 13.48 23.33 -20.56
CA ASP A 308 12.43 22.68 -19.76
C ASP A 308 12.99 22.22 -18.41
N ASN A 309 12.29 22.55 -17.35
CA ASN A 309 12.66 22.20 -16.00
C ASN A 309 11.42 21.75 -15.25
N SER A 310 11.45 20.54 -14.71
CA SER A 310 10.30 19.96 -14.01
C SER A 310 10.71 19.29 -12.70
N HIS A 311 10.02 19.61 -11.62
CA HIS A 311 10.23 19.04 -10.29
C HIS A 311 8.94 18.39 -9.80
N LEU A 312 9.01 17.12 -9.41
CA LEU A 312 7.94 16.42 -8.72
C LEU A 312 8.43 15.95 -7.34
N ASN A 313 7.76 16.42 -6.29
CA ASN A 313 8.09 16.09 -4.91
C ASN A 313 6.87 15.50 -4.22
N TRP A 314 7.04 14.42 -3.46
CA TRP A 314 5.94 13.89 -2.63
C TRP A 314 6.46 13.21 -1.38
N GLY A 315 5.60 13.04 -0.38
CA GLY A 315 6.01 12.32 0.83
C GLY A 315 5.06 12.45 2.01
N ASN A 316 5.36 11.68 3.05
CA ASN A 316 4.59 11.63 4.28
C ASN A 316 5.40 12.17 5.46
N THR A 317 4.71 12.79 6.40
CA THR A 317 5.22 13.14 7.73
C THR A 317 4.22 12.68 8.77
N ILE A 318 4.65 11.83 9.70
CA ILE A 318 3.82 11.27 10.76
C ILE A 318 4.52 11.53 12.10
N ALA A 319 3.79 12.06 13.07
CA ALA A 319 4.25 12.18 14.45
C ALA A 319 3.14 11.75 15.39
N TYR A 320 3.45 11.00 16.43
CA TYR A 320 2.45 10.64 17.43
C TYR A 320 3.03 10.51 18.83
N GLY A 321 2.16 10.77 19.81
CA GLY A 321 2.34 10.40 21.20
C GLY A 321 1.31 9.32 21.57
N ARG A 322 1.76 8.26 22.22
CA ARG A 322 0.92 7.15 22.67
C ARG A 322 1.16 6.91 24.15
N TRP A 323 0.10 6.72 24.90
CA TRP A 323 0.13 6.36 26.30
C TRP A 323 -0.64 5.06 26.54
N ASN A 324 0.05 4.07 27.05
CA ASN A 324 -0.50 2.79 27.46
C ASN A 324 -0.66 2.76 28.97
N TYR A 325 -1.86 2.39 29.45
CA TYR A 325 -2.15 2.33 30.86
C TYR A 325 -2.94 1.07 31.23
N VAL A 326 -2.43 0.32 32.21
CA VAL A 326 -3.09 -0.86 32.81
C VAL A 326 -3.83 -0.42 34.05
N PHE A 327 -5.16 -0.29 33.98
CA PHE A 327 -5.99 0.07 35.14
C PHE A 327 -5.99 -1.02 36.20
N ASN A 328 -6.22 -2.25 35.76
CA ASN A 328 -6.23 -3.45 36.61
C ASN A 328 -5.95 -4.70 35.75
N SER A 329 -6.09 -5.90 36.34
CA SER A 329 -5.88 -7.19 35.66
C SER A 329 -6.78 -7.43 34.45
N LYS A 330 -7.90 -6.71 34.32
CA LYS A 330 -8.94 -6.93 33.31
C LYS A 330 -9.08 -5.79 32.29
N LEU A 331 -8.55 -4.59 32.61
CA LEU A 331 -8.77 -3.38 31.80
C LEU A 331 -7.46 -2.70 31.45
N PHE A 332 -7.22 -2.60 30.17
CA PHE A 332 -6.11 -1.87 29.55
C PHE A 332 -6.63 -0.73 28.69
N CYS A 333 -5.91 0.38 28.64
CA CYS A 333 -6.20 1.53 27.76
C CYS A 333 -4.97 1.91 26.95
N ASN A 334 -5.21 2.26 25.70
CA ASN A 334 -4.24 2.87 24.79
C ASN A 334 -4.80 4.19 24.27
N THR A 335 -4.15 5.30 24.60
CA THR A 335 -4.49 6.64 24.11
C THR A 335 -3.43 7.09 23.12
N THR A 336 -3.82 7.54 21.93
CA THR A 336 -2.91 8.01 20.88
C THR A 336 -3.38 9.36 20.36
N VAL A 337 -2.46 10.33 20.30
CA VAL A 337 -2.66 11.61 19.60
C VAL A 337 -1.65 11.68 18.48
N SER A 338 -2.09 12.01 17.26
CA SER A 338 -1.22 12.02 16.10
C SER A 338 -1.42 13.20 15.17
N TYR A 339 -0.34 13.53 14.48
CA TYR A 339 -0.27 14.41 13.33
C TYR A 339 0.19 13.59 12.13
N ASN A 340 -0.56 13.67 11.03
CA ASN A 340 -0.26 13.00 9.77
C ASN A 340 -0.39 13.98 8.62
N LYS A 341 0.57 14.01 7.71
CA LYS A 341 0.58 14.88 6.54
C LYS A 341 1.13 14.13 5.34
N TYR A 342 0.38 14.15 4.26
CA TYR A 342 0.86 13.82 2.91
C TYR A 342 0.84 15.08 2.07
N GLU A 343 1.88 15.32 1.30
CA GLU A 343 1.98 16.43 0.36
C GLU A 343 2.64 15.99 -0.94
N MET A 344 2.18 16.58 -2.03
CA MET A 344 2.73 16.47 -3.37
C MET A 344 2.82 17.87 -3.98
N GLY A 345 3.93 18.16 -4.62
CA GLY A 345 4.17 19.37 -5.40
C GLY A 345 4.76 19.01 -6.76
N LEU A 346 4.14 19.54 -7.80
CA LEU A 346 4.64 19.50 -9.17
C LEU A 346 4.85 20.93 -9.60
N ASP A 347 6.06 21.30 -9.93
CA ASP A 347 6.39 22.60 -10.49
C ASP A 347 7.31 22.43 -11.69
N GLY A 348 7.13 23.31 -12.66
CA GLY A 348 7.94 23.30 -13.88
C GLY A 348 7.85 24.61 -14.62
N ASN A 349 8.85 24.84 -15.45
CA ASN A 349 8.89 25.98 -16.35
C ASN A 349 9.50 25.57 -17.69
N ILE A 350 8.93 26.17 -18.75
CA ILE A 350 9.40 26.08 -20.12
C ILE A 350 9.78 27.49 -20.52
N GLU A 351 10.96 27.66 -21.08
CA GLU A 351 11.44 28.91 -21.64
C GLU A 351 11.98 28.66 -23.06
N ASP A 352 11.32 29.22 -24.06
CA ASP A 352 11.74 29.20 -25.44
C ASP A 352 12.16 30.62 -25.84
N THR A 353 13.34 30.78 -26.35
CA THR A 353 13.90 32.08 -26.77
C THR A 353 14.46 31.99 -28.17
N TYR A 354 13.97 32.86 -29.04
CA TYR A 354 14.45 33.05 -30.39
C TYR A 354 15.16 34.41 -30.49
N THR A 355 16.42 34.38 -30.90
CA THR A 355 17.27 35.57 -30.95
C THR A 355 17.82 35.76 -32.36
N VAL A 356 17.71 36.97 -32.90
CA VAL A 356 18.29 37.38 -34.19
C VAL A 356 19.26 38.53 -33.95
N ALA A 357 20.46 38.43 -34.48
CA ALA A 357 21.52 39.43 -34.33
C ALA A 357 21.74 39.88 -32.86
N ASN A 358 21.74 38.91 -31.94
CA ASN A 358 21.84 39.08 -30.46
C ASN A 358 20.71 39.92 -29.84
N LYS A 359 19.57 40.09 -30.51
CA LYS A 359 18.36 40.69 -29.94
C LYS A 359 17.28 39.63 -29.83
N VAL A 360 16.64 39.53 -28.67
CA VAL A 360 15.50 38.65 -28.49
C VAL A 360 14.36 39.14 -29.38
N GLN A 361 13.92 38.29 -30.29
CA GLN A 361 12.77 38.52 -31.15
C GLN A 361 11.52 37.93 -30.48
N ASP A 362 11.60 36.62 -30.14
CA ASP A 362 10.49 35.94 -29.53
C ASP A 362 10.99 35.29 -28.25
N ARG A 363 10.16 35.36 -27.19
CA ARG A 363 10.39 34.66 -25.94
C ARG A 363 9.06 34.21 -25.38
N TYR A 364 8.93 32.92 -25.22
CA TYR A 364 7.80 32.32 -24.53
C TYR A 364 8.31 31.75 -23.20
N TYR A 365 7.75 32.22 -22.09
CA TYR A 365 8.00 31.68 -20.77
C TYR A 365 6.69 31.21 -20.15
N TYR A 366 6.63 29.92 -19.83
CA TYR A 366 5.52 29.32 -19.10
C TYR A 366 6.04 28.69 -17.83
N SER A 367 5.45 29.02 -16.69
CA SER A 367 5.68 28.27 -15.45
C SER A 367 4.39 27.82 -14.85
N SER A 368 4.40 26.63 -14.26
CA SER A 368 3.26 26.08 -13.56
C SER A 368 3.67 25.51 -12.22
N LYS A 369 2.80 25.65 -11.23
CA LYS A 369 2.98 25.08 -9.91
C LYS A 369 1.67 24.48 -9.45
N PHE A 370 1.70 23.20 -9.14
CA PHE A 370 0.55 22.45 -8.65
C PHE A 370 0.91 21.80 -7.31
N ASN A 371 0.09 22.03 -6.28
CA ASN A 371 0.28 21.46 -4.95
C ASN A 371 -0.99 20.75 -4.50
N SER A 372 -0.84 19.55 -3.97
CA SER A 372 -1.93 18.76 -3.41
C SER A 372 -1.53 18.11 -2.10
N GLY A 373 -2.49 17.74 -1.27
CA GLY A 373 -2.20 17.00 -0.05
C GLY A 373 -3.35 16.89 0.93
N ILE A 374 -3.09 16.13 1.98
CA ILE A 374 -3.99 15.92 3.10
C ILE A 374 -3.21 16.04 4.41
N ARG A 375 -3.83 16.64 5.41
CA ARG A 375 -3.29 16.79 6.75
C ARG A 375 -4.35 16.47 7.79
N ASP A 376 -3.99 15.57 8.71
CA ASP A 376 -4.85 15.10 9.79
C ASP A 376 -4.26 15.38 11.15
N TRP A 377 -5.13 15.77 12.07
CA TRP A 377 -4.93 15.69 13.50
C TRP A 377 -5.90 14.67 14.05
N SER A 378 -5.41 13.69 14.80
CA SER A 378 -6.29 12.67 15.39
C SER A 378 -6.04 12.44 16.87
N ALA A 379 -7.10 12.09 17.57
CA ALA A 379 -7.06 11.59 18.94
C ALA A 379 -7.88 10.32 19.01
N ARG A 380 -7.31 9.25 19.58
CA ARG A 380 -7.92 7.93 19.65
C ARG A 380 -7.69 7.33 21.02
N MET A 381 -8.71 6.66 21.53
CA MET A 381 -8.68 5.98 22.81
C MET A 381 -9.28 4.57 22.62
N ASP A 382 -8.48 3.55 22.88
CA ASP A 382 -8.84 2.13 22.72
C ASP A 382 -8.78 1.45 24.09
N PHE A 383 -9.79 0.67 24.41
CA PHE A 383 -9.87 -0.13 25.63
C PHE A 383 -9.94 -1.62 25.28
N ASP A 384 -9.15 -2.42 26.01
CA ASP A 384 -9.24 -3.89 26.04
C ASP A 384 -9.75 -4.31 27.41
N TYR A 385 -10.90 -5.00 27.46
CA TYR A 385 -11.57 -5.39 28.68
C TYR A 385 -11.94 -6.88 28.66
N THR A 386 -11.39 -7.63 29.61
CA THR A 386 -11.64 -9.07 29.76
C THR A 386 -12.37 -9.30 31.10
N PRO A 387 -13.72 -9.12 31.18
CA PRO A 387 -14.47 -9.28 32.42
C PRO A 387 -14.46 -10.72 32.93
N MET A 388 -14.52 -11.69 32.01
CA MET A 388 -14.52 -13.13 32.26
C MET A 388 -13.88 -13.89 31.10
N PRO A 389 -13.47 -15.17 31.29
CA PRO A 389 -12.67 -15.91 30.29
C PRO A 389 -13.31 -16.04 28.92
N GLN A 390 -14.65 -16.01 28.86
CA GLN A 390 -15.39 -16.17 27.60
C GLN A 390 -15.47 -14.89 26.78
N HIS A 391 -15.32 -13.71 27.39
CA HIS A 391 -15.52 -12.42 26.78
C HIS A 391 -14.23 -11.61 26.69
N HIS A 392 -13.89 -11.17 25.49
CA HIS A 392 -12.82 -10.22 25.28
C HIS A 392 -13.35 -9.01 24.51
N ILE A 393 -13.75 -8.00 25.26
CA ILE A 393 -14.44 -6.81 24.77
C ILE A 393 -13.41 -5.73 24.43
N LYS A 394 -13.49 -5.18 23.22
CA LYS A 394 -12.73 -4.03 22.79
C LYS A 394 -13.68 -2.91 22.43
N PHE A 395 -13.43 -1.71 22.93
CA PHE A 395 -14.23 -0.53 22.62
C PHE A 395 -13.37 0.72 22.62
N GLY A 396 -13.85 1.77 21.97
CA GLY A 396 -13.10 2.99 21.90
C GLY A 396 -13.77 4.10 21.12
N ALA A 397 -13.07 5.23 21.06
CA ALA A 397 -13.47 6.43 20.35
C ALA A 397 -12.30 6.99 19.55
N GLU A 398 -12.61 7.62 18.43
CA GLU A 398 -11.64 8.27 17.56
C GLU A 398 -12.22 9.59 17.04
N TYR A 399 -11.40 10.64 17.05
CA TYR A 399 -11.69 11.91 16.41
C TYR A 399 -10.58 12.23 15.43
N ILE A 400 -10.94 12.63 14.19
CA ILE A 400 -9.99 13.06 13.18
C ILE A 400 -10.45 14.41 12.61
N HIS A 401 -9.55 15.38 12.59
CA HIS A 401 -9.71 16.63 11.87
C HIS A 401 -8.88 16.61 10.60
N HIS A 402 -9.56 16.50 9.45
CA HIS A 402 -8.96 16.48 8.13
C HIS A 402 -8.86 17.87 7.53
N THR A 403 -7.76 18.15 6.84
CA THR A 403 -7.59 19.31 5.97
C THR A 403 -7.09 18.83 4.60
N PHE A 404 -7.92 18.97 3.58
CA PHE A 404 -7.61 18.57 2.21
C PHE A 404 -7.24 19.77 1.37
N ARG A 405 -6.27 19.57 0.48
CA ARG A 405 -5.89 20.50 -0.57
C ARG A 405 -5.91 19.71 -1.88
N PRO A 406 -7.06 19.58 -2.55
CA PRO A 406 -7.22 18.70 -3.71
C PRO A 406 -6.55 19.21 -5.00
N GLY A 407 -5.78 20.28 -4.90
CA GLY A 407 -4.97 20.83 -5.97
C GLY A 407 -5.10 22.35 -6.02
N ILE A 408 -3.95 23.02 -5.92
CA ILE A 408 -3.82 24.46 -6.13
C ILE A 408 -2.88 24.61 -7.31
N ALA A 409 -3.36 25.16 -8.42
CA ALA A 409 -2.56 25.45 -9.58
C ALA A 409 -2.33 26.95 -9.72
N THR A 410 -1.10 27.33 -9.97
CA THR A 410 -0.71 28.68 -10.36
C THR A 410 0.12 28.58 -11.62
N SER A 411 -0.18 29.36 -12.63
CA SER A 411 0.66 29.43 -13.83
C SER A 411 0.96 30.88 -14.16
N LYS A 412 2.15 31.10 -14.72
CA LYS A 412 2.58 32.36 -15.29
C LYS A 412 2.89 32.16 -16.75
N ILE A 413 2.38 33.04 -17.58
CA ILE A 413 2.70 33.14 -19.01
C ILE A 413 3.35 34.50 -19.23
N GLN A 414 4.47 34.51 -19.92
CA GLN A 414 5.08 35.72 -20.45
C GLN A 414 5.43 35.46 -21.91
N ASP A 415 4.89 36.27 -22.79
CA ASP A 415 5.05 36.13 -24.23
C ASP A 415 5.57 37.43 -24.83
N ILE A 416 6.69 37.34 -25.53
CA ILE A 416 7.29 38.41 -26.31
C ILE A 416 7.33 37.93 -27.76
N ASP A 417 6.68 38.65 -28.64
CA ASP A 417 6.65 38.40 -30.07
C ASP A 417 7.18 39.65 -30.84
N ASN A 418 8.08 39.44 -31.78
CA ASN A 418 8.75 40.50 -32.54
C ASN A 418 9.37 41.59 -31.64
N GLY A 419 9.92 41.22 -30.48
CA GLY A 419 10.51 42.12 -29.50
C GLY A 419 9.53 42.93 -28.68
N ALA A 420 8.23 42.71 -28.81
CA ALA A 420 7.18 43.37 -28.06
C ALA A 420 6.50 42.43 -27.08
N LEU A 421 6.28 42.89 -25.85
CA LEU A 421 5.56 42.12 -24.84
C LEU A 421 4.08 41.99 -25.23
N GLN A 422 3.61 40.78 -25.46
CA GLN A 422 2.22 40.43 -25.80
C GLN A 422 1.42 40.05 -24.57
N GLU A 423 2.02 39.24 -23.68
CA GLU A 423 1.37 38.76 -22.45
C GLU A 423 2.36 38.74 -21.29
N ASP A 424 1.94 39.14 -20.10
CA ASP A 424 2.60 38.89 -18.82
C ASP A 424 1.50 38.68 -17.76
N THR A 425 0.99 37.45 -17.69
CA THR A 425 -0.21 37.13 -16.91
C THR A 425 0.08 36.01 -15.90
N VAL A 426 -0.45 36.17 -14.70
CA VAL A 426 -0.46 35.13 -13.67
C VAL A 426 -1.88 34.61 -13.50
N TYR A 427 -2.06 33.34 -13.84
CA TYR A 427 -3.29 32.63 -13.61
C TYR A 427 -3.22 31.90 -12.27
N ASN A 428 -4.18 32.11 -11.40
CA ASN A 428 -4.25 31.47 -10.11
C ASN A 428 -5.63 30.83 -9.92
N THR A 429 -5.63 29.50 -9.86
CA THR A 429 -6.86 28.73 -9.58
C THR A 429 -7.12 28.61 -8.08
N SER A 430 -6.55 29.51 -7.26
CA SER A 430 -6.60 29.48 -5.80
C SER A 430 -8.00 29.63 -5.18
N ASN A 431 -9.07 29.63 -5.98
CA ASN A 431 -10.44 29.46 -5.49
C ASN A 431 -10.69 28.08 -4.86
N SER A 432 -9.75 27.13 -4.97
CA SER A 432 -9.79 25.89 -4.21
C SER A 432 -9.35 26.13 -2.77
N HIS A 433 -10.27 26.61 -1.94
CA HIS A 433 -10.06 26.72 -0.51
C HIS A 433 -9.78 25.34 0.09
N ALA A 434 -8.90 25.28 1.09
CA ALA A 434 -8.67 24.04 1.83
C ALA A 434 -10.01 23.50 2.38
N MET A 435 -10.36 22.29 1.99
CA MET A 435 -11.58 21.63 2.44
C MET A 435 -11.33 21.01 3.80
N ARG A 436 -12.26 21.16 4.74
CA ARG A 436 -12.16 20.60 6.09
C ARG A 436 -13.21 19.53 6.29
N GLY A 437 -12.80 18.42 6.92
CA GLY A 437 -13.67 17.36 7.36
C GLY A 437 -13.42 17.01 8.84
N GLN A 438 -14.46 16.65 9.55
CA GLN A 438 -14.38 16.17 10.93
C GLN A 438 -15.01 14.79 10.98
N GLU A 439 -14.26 13.81 11.44
CA GLU A 439 -14.72 12.45 11.65
C GLU A 439 -14.73 12.10 13.14
N ILE A 440 -15.87 11.66 13.65
CA ILE A 440 -16.02 11.10 14.98
C ILE A 440 -16.48 9.67 14.82
N SER A 441 -15.78 8.74 15.45
CA SER A 441 -16.13 7.32 15.39
C SER A 441 -16.15 6.71 16.78
N LEU A 442 -17.15 5.85 17.04
CA LEU A 442 -17.24 5.01 18.22
C LEU A 442 -17.29 3.56 17.76
N TYR A 443 -16.68 2.67 18.53
CA TYR A 443 -16.76 1.24 18.24
C TYR A 443 -16.80 0.39 19.51
N ALA A 444 -17.40 -0.78 19.37
CA ALA A 444 -17.34 -1.84 20.36
C ALA A 444 -17.37 -3.20 19.65
N GLU A 445 -16.63 -4.17 20.15
CA GLU A 445 -16.65 -5.56 19.70
C GLU A 445 -16.41 -6.51 20.87
N ASP A 446 -17.00 -7.70 20.80
CA ASP A 446 -16.77 -8.78 21.75
C ASP A 446 -16.36 -10.06 21.01
N ASN A 447 -15.21 -10.59 21.38
CA ASN A 447 -14.80 -11.95 21.02
C ASN A 447 -15.33 -12.90 22.09
N PHE A 448 -16.42 -13.59 21.77
CA PHE A 448 -17.15 -14.44 22.67
C PHE A 448 -16.97 -15.93 22.35
N ASN A 449 -16.38 -16.67 23.29
CA ASN A 449 -16.29 -18.13 23.22
C ASN A 449 -17.58 -18.74 23.80
N VAL A 450 -18.51 -19.08 22.91
CA VAL A 450 -19.80 -19.69 23.31
C VAL A 450 -19.60 -21.04 24.00
N ASN A 451 -18.71 -21.85 23.45
CA ASN A 451 -18.27 -23.13 23.99
C ASN A 451 -16.91 -23.52 23.38
N ALA A 452 -16.38 -24.71 23.67
CA ALA A 452 -15.12 -25.20 23.16
C ALA A 452 -15.02 -25.29 21.63
N ARG A 453 -16.15 -25.34 20.90
CA ARG A 453 -16.19 -25.47 19.44
C ARG A 453 -16.63 -24.21 18.71
N LEU A 454 -17.41 -23.34 19.35
CA LEU A 454 -17.99 -22.16 18.72
C LEU A 454 -17.44 -20.89 19.35
N SER A 455 -16.77 -20.08 18.55
CA SER A 455 -16.34 -18.72 18.89
C SER A 455 -16.99 -17.72 17.94
N LEU A 456 -17.47 -16.62 18.48
CA LEU A 456 -18.10 -15.53 17.75
C LEU A 456 -17.32 -14.24 17.98
N ASN A 457 -17.27 -13.37 16.98
CA ASN A 457 -16.94 -11.97 17.15
C ASN A 457 -18.11 -11.13 16.63
N ALA A 458 -18.66 -10.29 17.49
CA ALA A 458 -19.72 -9.36 17.15
C ALA A 458 -19.26 -7.94 17.48
N GLY A 459 -19.26 -7.09 16.48
CA GLY A 459 -18.79 -5.71 16.60
C GLY A 459 -19.66 -4.73 15.85
N VAL A 460 -19.60 -3.49 16.28
CA VAL A 460 -20.24 -2.36 15.61
C VAL A 460 -19.29 -1.15 15.64
N ARG A 461 -19.21 -0.45 14.53
CA ARG A 461 -18.61 0.89 14.45
C ARG A 461 -19.68 1.87 13.97
N THR A 462 -19.78 3.00 14.61
CA THR A 462 -20.58 4.13 14.12
C THR A 462 -19.67 5.31 13.86
N SER A 463 -19.92 6.04 12.79
CA SER A 463 -19.12 7.21 12.42
C SER A 463 -20.02 8.35 11.98
N LEU A 464 -19.63 9.56 12.37
CA LEU A 464 -20.16 10.83 11.91
C LEU A 464 -19.06 11.54 11.14
N PHE A 465 -19.30 11.90 9.88
CA PHE A 465 -18.42 12.76 9.10
C PHE A 465 -19.12 14.07 8.75
N HIS A 466 -18.53 15.19 9.14
CA HIS A 466 -19.05 16.54 8.88
C HIS A 466 -18.14 17.30 7.94
N THR A 467 -18.69 17.81 6.83
CA THR A 467 -17.99 18.62 5.84
C THR A 467 -18.95 19.56 5.12
N GLN A 468 -18.52 20.77 4.77
CA GLN A 468 -19.29 21.77 3.99
C GLN A 468 -20.72 21.98 4.53
N GLY A 469 -20.93 21.94 5.86
CA GLY A 469 -22.23 22.09 6.49
C GLY A 469 -23.14 20.87 6.43
N LYS A 470 -22.71 19.75 5.85
CA LYS A 470 -23.46 18.50 5.76
C LYS A 470 -22.83 17.42 6.67
N SER A 471 -23.69 16.66 7.33
CA SER A 471 -23.27 15.55 8.18
C SER A 471 -23.74 14.22 7.61
N TYR A 472 -22.85 13.22 7.60
CA TYR A 472 -23.11 11.86 7.17
C TYR A 472 -22.92 10.90 8.33
N TYR A 473 -23.90 10.04 8.54
CA TYR A 473 -23.88 9.02 9.58
C TYR A 473 -23.72 7.65 8.95
N SER A 474 -22.92 6.80 9.56
CA SER A 474 -22.82 5.39 9.17
C SER A 474 -22.89 4.46 10.36
N LEU A 475 -23.56 3.33 10.18
CA LEU A 475 -23.58 2.19 11.09
C LEU A 475 -22.95 0.99 10.37
N GLN A 476 -21.91 0.42 10.94
CA GLN A 476 -21.07 -0.58 10.33
C GLN A 476 -21.00 -1.85 11.21
N PRO A 477 -22.05 -2.72 11.16
CA PRO A 477 -22.03 -3.99 11.86
C PRO A 477 -20.99 -4.95 11.27
N ARG A 478 -20.39 -5.76 12.13
CA ARG A 478 -19.37 -6.76 11.79
C ARG A 478 -19.61 -8.00 12.61
N LEU A 479 -19.72 -9.14 11.94
CA LEU A 479 -19.97 -10.42 12.56
C LEU A 479 -18.99 -11.44 11.97
N SER A 480 -18.39 -12.26 12.82
CA SER A 480 -17.66 -13.43 12.37
C SER A 480 -17.85 -14.58 13.35
N ALA A 481 -17.82 -15.78 12.81
CA ALA A 481 -17.97 -17.01 13.56
C ALA A 481 -16.90 -18.02 13.13
N ARG A 482 -16.38 -18.77 14.09
CA ARG A 482 -15.53 -19.95 13.88
C ARG A 482 -16.18 -21.14 14.57
N TYR A 483 -16.33 -22.22 13.80
CA TYR A 483 -16.77 -23.50 14.34
C TYR A 483 -15.66 -24.54 14.17
N ASP A 484 -15.20 -25.10 15.29
CA ASP A 484 -14.20 -26.16 15.34
C ASP A 484 -14.88 -27.51 15.06
N LEU A 485 -14.50 -28.14 13.96
CA LEU A 485 -14.99 -29.44 13.51
C LEU A 485 -14.21 -30.61 14.16
N GLY A 486 -13.12 -30.29 14.90
CA GLY A 486 -12.22 -31.28 15.46
C GLY A 486 -11.15 -31.76 14.45
N GLN A 487 -10.15 -32.49 14.96
CA GLN A 487 -9.03 -33.04 14.18
C GLN A 487 -8.28 -32.00 13.32
N GLY A 488 -8.25 -30.73 13.75
CA GLY A 488 -7.59 -29.64 13.04
C GLY A 488 -8.44 -29.00 11.94
N TYR A 489 -9.68 -29.40 11.73
CA TYR A 489 -10.61 -28.79 10.79
C TYR A 489 -11.41 -27.67 11.46
N SER A 490 -11.60 -26.55 10.77
CA SER A 490 -12.53 -25.51 11.21
C SER A 490 -13.24 -24.84 10.02
N ALA A 491 -14.45 -24.35 10.27
CA ALA A 491 -15.21 -23.54 9.34
C ALA A 491 -15.37 -22.12 9.89
N LYS A 492 -15.31 -21.13 9.01
CA LYS A 492 -15.54 -19.73 9.38
C LYS A 492 -16.53 -19.06 8.43
N ALA A 493 -17.27 -18.10 8.95
CA ALA A 493 -18.13 -17.22 8.17
C ALA A 493 -18.02 -15.80 8.71
N SER A 494 -18.15 -14.81 7.83
CA SER A 494 -18.13 -13.42 8.24
C SER A 494 -19.01 -12.52 7.38
N TYR A 495 -19.52 -11.48 8.02
CA TYR A 495 -20.17 -10.33 7.39
C TYR A 495 -19.52 -9.04 7.91
N THR A 496 -19.22 -8.12 7.00
CA THR A 496 -18.61 -6.83 7.34
C THR A 496 -19.25 -5.72 6.51
N CYS A 497 -19.79 -4.71 7.19
CA CYS A 497 -20.20 -3.45 6.60
C CYS A 497 -19.11 -2.39 6.83
N MET A 498 -18.77 -1.63 5.79
CA MET A 498 -17.69 -0.65 5.81
C MET A 498 -18.14 0.64 5.16
N ALA A 499 -17.60 1.79 5.65
CA ALA A 499 -17.78 3.12 5.08
C ALA A 499 -16.43 3.79 4.85
N GLN A 500 -16.34 4.62 3.79
CA GLN A 500 -15.15 5.39 3.45
C GLN A 500 -15.51 6.82 3.09
N TYR A 501 -14.74 7.79 3.62
CA TYR A 501 -15.00 9.23 3.49
C TYR A 501 -13.91 9.97 2.74
N VAL A 502 -12.79 9.32 2.49
CA VAL A 502 -11.60 9.90 1.83
C VAL A 502 -11.24 9.03 0.63
N HIS A 503 -11.11 9.64 -0.55
CA HIS A 503 -10.94 8.97 -1.83
C HIS A 503 -9.64 9.38 -2.50
N LEU A 504 -9.07 8.50 -3.32
CA LEU A 504 -7.98 8.80 -4.25
C LEU A 504 -8.52 8.74 -5.68
N LEU A 505 -8.53 9.88 -6.34
CA LEU A 505 -8.91 9.99 -7.74
C LEU A 505 -7.69 9.70 -8.62
N SER A 506 -7.74 8.60 -9.36
CA SER A 506 -6.66 8.16 -10.26
C SER A 506 -7.16 8.12 -11.70
N SER A 507 -6.48 8.84 -12.58
CA SER A 507 -6.77 8.87 -14.02
C SER A 507 -6.13 7.71 -14.79
N THR A 508 -5.11 7.07 -14.23
CA THR A 508 -4.34 6.00 -14.87
C THR A 508 -4.46 4.66 -14.14
N PRO A 509 -4.12 3.53 -14.77
CA PRO A 509 -3.99 2.26 -14.06
C PRO A 509 -2.81 2.22 -13.07
N LEU A 510 -1.88 3.15 -13.17
CA LEU A 510 -0.77 3.32 -12.25
C LEU A 510 -1.19 4.27 -11.15
N SER A 511 -0.97 3.90 -9.87
CA SER A 511 -1.11 4.85 -8.78
C SER A 511 0.04 5.84 -8.85
N MET A 512 -0.27 7.10 -9.16
CA MET A 512 0.72 8.15 -9.34
C MET A 512 0.72 9.09 -8.12
N PRO A 513 1.86 9.68 -7.75
CA PRO A 513 1.88 10.72 -6.71
C PRO A 513 0.97 11.92 -7.03
N THR A 514 0.69 12.13 -8.32
CA THR A 514 -0.21 13.19 -8.82
C THR A 514 -1.69 12.86 -8.68
N ASP A 515 -2.05 11.63 -8.26
CA ASP A 515 -3.43 11.27 -7.93
C ASP A 515 -3.92 12.10 -6.74
N LEU A 516 -5.20 12.49 -6.76
CA LEU A 516 -5.75 13.44 -5.79
C LEU A 516 -6.44 12.76 -4.62
N TRP A 517 -6.02 13.08 -3.41
CA TRP A 517 -6.76 12.78 -2.21
C TRP A 517 -7.87 13.83 -1.97
N VAL A 518 -9.12 13.39 -2.04
CA VAL A 518 -10.31 14.23 -1.89
C VAL A 518 -11.24 13.68 -0.79
N PRO A 519 -11.95 14.56 -0.05
CA PRO A 519 -12.98 14.12 0.88
C PRO A 519 -14.29 13.83 0.15
N ILE A 520 -15.25 13.23 0.86
CA ILE A 520 -16.66 13.40 0.53
C ILE A 520 -17.03 14.87 0.72
N THR A 521 -18.08 15.31 0.02
CA THR A 521 -18.57 16.70 0.04
C THR A 521 -20.08 16.73 0.27
N LYS A 522 -20.69 17.89 0.19
CA LYS A 522 -22.17 17.98 0.21
C LYS A 522 -22.81 17.24 -0.98
N ASP A 523 -22.10 17.09 -2.10
CA ASP A 523 -22.58 16.49 -3.35
C ASP A 523 -22.03 15.07 -3.57
N ILE A 524 -20.88 14.73 -2.99
CA ILE A 524 -20.26 13.41 -3.05
C ILE A 524 -20.56 12.65 -1.76
N SER A 525 -21.32 11.57 -1.88
CA SER A 525 -21.71 10.71 -0.74
C SER A 525 -20.61 9.73 -0.32
N PRO A 526 -20.59 9.26 0.94
CA PRO A 526 -19.67 8.22 1.38
C PRO A 526 -19.78 6.95 0.55
N MET A 527 -18.65 6.30 0.28
CA MET A 527 -18.64 4.94 -0.24
C MET A 527 -19.00 3.94 0.84
N TYR A 528 -19.74 2.88 0.45
CA TYR A 528 -20.08 1.76 1.32
C TYR A 528 -19.71 0.44 0.66
N ALA A 529 -19.31 -0.53 1.48
CA ALA A 529 -19.16 -1.91 1.04
C ALA A 529 -19.79 -2.87 2.04
N ASN A 530 -20.50 -3.88 1.52
CA ASN A 530 -20.93 -5.05 2.25
C ASN A 530 -20.18 -6.26 1.72
N GLN A 531 -19.51 -6.98 2.62
CA GLN A 531 -18.73 -8.17 2.26
C GLN A 531 -19.19 -9.36 3.07
N PHE A 532 -19.48 -10.45 2.39
CA PHE A 532 -19.75 -11.78 2.94
C PHE A 532 -18.59 -12.70 2.61
N SER A 533 -18.15 -13.50 3.55
CA SER A 533 -17.09 -14.48 3.32
C SER A 533 -17.38 -15.76 4.08
N ILE A 534 -17.01 -16.90 3.48
CA ILE A 534 -17.10 -18.24 4.07
C ILE A 534 -15.83 -19.01 3.75
N GLY A 535 -15.35 -19.86 4.65
CA GLY A 535 -14.13 -20.62 4.40
C GLY A 535 -13.98 -21.85 5.28
N GLY A 536 -13.20 -22.79 4.78
CA GLY A 536 -12.75 -23.99 5.46
C GLY A 536 -11.24 -23.97 5.67
N TYR A 537 -10.79 -24.48 6.80
CA TYR A 537 -9.40 -24.44 7.21
C TYR A 537 -8.99 -25.78 7.80
N TYR A 538 -7.72 -26.14 7.61
CA TYR A 538 -7.13 -27.33 8.19
C TYR A 538 -5.72 -27.06 8.70
N SER A 539 -5.46 -27.37 9.96
CA SER A 539 -4.17 -27.23 10.67
C SER A 539 -3.76 -28.49 11.43
N GLY A 540 -4.35 -29.67 11.09
CA GLY A 540 -4.07 -30.93 11.76
C GLY A 540 -2.71 -31.55 11.50
N LEU A 541 -1.95 -31.06 10.51
CA LEU A 541 -0.57 -31.46 10.24
C LEU A 541 0.41 -30.43 10.84
N PRO A 542 1.36 -30.85 11.71
CA PRO A 542 2.30 -29.90 12.31
C PRO A 542 3.06 -29.07 11.27
N GLY A 543 2.96 -27.75 11.41
CA GLY A 543 3.61 -26.79 10.51
C GLY A 543 2.98 -26.65 9.12
N TRP A 544 1.82 -27.22 8.87
CA TRP A 544 1.06 -27.01 7.63
C TRP A 544 -0.30 -26.40 7.93
N GLU A 545 -0.66 -25.43 7.13
CA GLU A 545 -1.95 -24.75 7.16
C GLU A 545 -2.54 -24.73 5.76
N PHE A 546 -3.84 -25.07 5.66
CA PHE A 546 -4.60 -25.08 4.42
C PHE A 546 -5.84 -24.21 4.61
N SER A 547 -6.15 -23.36 3.65
CA SER A 547 -7.37 -22.58 3.66
C SER A 547 -8.02 -22.49 2.28
N VAL A 548 -9.35 -22.49 2.28
CA VAL A 548 -10.21 -22.23 1.14
C VAL A 548 -11.21 -21.17 1.57
N GLU A 549 -11.22 -20.01 0.92
CA GLU A 549 -12.12 -18.91 1.23
C GLU A 549 -12.89 -18.46 0.00
N GLY A 550 -14.21 -18.31 0.13
CA GLY A 550 -15.07 -17.66 -0.86
C GLY A 550 -15.54 -16.30 -0.35
N TYR A 551 -15.64 -15.30 -1.21
CA TYR A 551 -16.17 -14.00 -0.84
C TYR A 551 -17.10 -13.41 -1.91
N TYR A 552 -18.05 -12.58 -1.44
CA TYR A 552 -18.86 -11.68 -2.25
C TYR A 552 -18.88 -10.30 -1.63
N LYS A 553 -18.57 -9.27 -2.41
CA LYS A 553 -18.50 -7.87 -2.00
C LYS A 553 -19.33 -7.00 -2.93
N GLN A 554 -20.19 -6.19 -2.35
CA GLN A 554 -20.98 -5.19 -3.04
C GLN A 554 -20.53 -3.80 -2.58
N MET A 555 -20.28 -2.89 -3.54
CA MET A 555 -19.84 -1.53 -3.30
C MET A 555 -20.86 -0.53 -3.85
N LYS A 556 -21.06 0.58 -3.12
CA LYS A 556 -21.94 1.69 -3.52
C LYS A 556 -21.19 3.01 -3.44
N HIS A 557 -21.55 3.95 -4.30
CA HIS A 557 -20.97 5.29 -4.42
C HIS A 557 -19.47 5.26 -4.69
N ILE A 558 -18.97 4.25 -5.42
CA ILE A 558 -17.59 4.24 -5.90
C ILE A 558 -17.40 5.43 -6.84
N LEU A 559 -16.23 6.08 -6.73
CA LEU A 559 -15.96 7.33 -7.43
C LEU A 559 -14.98 7.09 -8.57
N GLU A 560 -15.27 7.62 -9.76
CA GLU A 560 -14.39 7.54 -10.92
C GLU A 560 -14.55 8.75 -11.83
N TYR A 561 -13.49 9.12 -12.56
CA TYR A 561 -13.56 10.19 -13.58
C TYR A 561 -14.48 9.79 -14.72
N GLN A 562 -15.27 10.76 -15.20
CA GLN A 562 -16.12 10.64 -16.39
C GLN A 562 -15.26 10.35 -17.64
N ASP A 563 -15.86 9.73 -18.66
CA ASP A 563 -15.16 9.48 -19.92
C ASP A 563 -14.82 10.80 -20.63
N GLY A 564 -13.58 10.93 -21.14
CA GLY A 564 -13.12 12.10 -21.87
C GLY A 564 -12.69 13.30 -21.02
N VAL A 565 -12.72 13.21 -19.68
CA VAL A 565 -12.31 14.30 -18.79
C VAL A 565 -10.81 14.20 -18.47
N SER A 566 -10.09 15.33 -18.61
CA SER A 566 -8.69 15.45 -18.20
C SER A 566 -8.56 15.99 -16.79
N PHE A 567 -7.60 15.42 -16.04
CA PHE A 567 -7.21 15.92 -14.74
C PHE A 567 -6.47 17.27 -14.83
N PHE A 568 -5.58 17.43 -15.79
CA PHE A 568 -4.79 18.64 -16.04
C PHE A 568 -5.55 19.70 -16.86
N GLY A 569 -6.84 19.74 -16.86
CA GLY A 569 -7.64 20.73 -17.56
C GLY A 569 -7.97 21.92 -16.66
N THR A 570 -7.81 23.11 -17.22
CA THR A 570 -8.16 24.41 -16.67
C THR A 570 -9.50 24.44 -15.91
N SER A 571 -9.47 24.99 -14.71
CA SER A 571 -10.54 25.73 -14.01
C SER A 571 -11.77 25.04 -13.45
N THR A 572 -12.00 23.76 -13.55
CA THR A 572 -13.24 23.17 -13.03
C THR A 572 -13.03 22.44 -11.73
N ASN A 573 -14.02 22.60 -10.84
CA ASN A 573 -14.15 21.85 -9.61
C ASN A 573 -14.02 20.33 -9.90
N TRP A 574 -13.15 19.62 -9.17
CA TRP A 574 -12.97 18.18 -9.36
C TRP A 574 -14.27 17.39 -9.19
N GLU A 575 -15.22 17.88 -8.38
CA GLU A 575 -16.53 17.27 -8.15
C GLU A 575 -17.35 17.11 -9.43
N GLU A 576 -17.23 18.05 -10.39
CA GLU A 576 -17.94 18.02 -11.68
C GLU A 576 -17.34 17.01 -12.67
N LYS A 577 -16.10 16.55 -12.40
CA LYS A 577 -15.35 15.63 -13.27
C LYS A 577 -15.56 14.15 -12.94
N VAL A 578 -16.26 13.87 -11.84
CA VAL A 578 -16.41 12.51 -11.32
C VAL A 578 -17.88 12.08 -11.31
N GLU A 579 -18.08 10.77 -11.30
CA GLU A 579 -19.39 10.14 -11.16
C GLU A 579 -19.36 9.11 -10.04
N MET A 580 -20.46 8.99 -9.30
CA MET A 580 -20.68 7.94 -8.29
C MET A 580 -21.37 6.74 -8.90
N GLY A 581 -20.79 5.55 -8.68
CA GLY A 581 -21.25 4.29 -9.22
C GLY A 581 -21.41 3.18 -8.20
N GLU A 582 -21.57 1.99 -8.71
CA GLU A 582 -21.66 0.76 -7.93
C GLU A 582 -20.66 -0.28 -8.45
N GLY A 583 -20.17 -1.13 -7.55
CA GLY A 583 -19.23 -2.19 -7.86
C GLY A 583 -19.66 -3.52 -7.24
N ARG A 584 -19.21 -4.61 -7.84
CA ARG A 584 -19.32 -5.96 -7.29
C ARG A 584 -18.04 -6.73 -7.50
N SER A 585 -17.64 -7.50 -6.50
CA SER A 585 -16.47 -8.37 -6.58
C SER A 585 -16.78 -9.71 -5.91
N PHE A 586 -16.32 -10.80 -6.49
CA PHE A 586 -16.42 -12.12 -5.90
C PHE A 586 -15.22 -12.98 -6.29
N GLY A 587 -14.87 -13.93 -5.44
CA GLY A 587 -13.72 -14.79 -5.72
C GLY A 587 -13.62 -15.97 -4.78
N LEU A 588 -12.73 -16.89 -5.18
CA LEU A 588 -12.28 -18.04 -4.44
C LEU A 588 -10.77 -17.94 -4.21
N GLU A 589 -10.33 -18.10 -2.98
CA GLU A 589 -8.94 -18.03 -2.55
C GLU A 589 -8.53 -19.37 -1.96
N LEU A 590 -7.39 -19.90 -2.38
CA LEU A 590 -6.78 -21.11 -1.86
C LEU A 590 -5.39 -20.79 -1.33
N MET A 591 -5.02 -21.32 -0.19
CA MET A 591 -3.66 -21.17 0.36
C MET A 591 -3.20 -22.47 1.03
N VAL A 592 -1.97 -22.83 0.73
CA VAL A 592 -1.21 -23.88 1.43
C VAL A 592 0.02 -23.22 1.99
N GLN A 593 0.19 -23.22 3.30
CA GLN A 593 1.34 -22.63 3.99
C GLN A 593 2.09 -23.67 4.79
N LYS A 594 3.42 -23.60 4.74
CA LYS A 594 4.33 -24.37 5.59
C LYS A 594 5.12 -23.43 6.46
N THR A 595 4.99 -23.57 7.78
CA THR A 595 5.59 -22.67 8.78
C THR A 595 6.78 -23.26 9.54
N LEU A 596 6.94 -24.59 9.53
CA LEU A 596 7.98 -25.30 10.28
C LEU A 596 8.97 -26.04 9.37
N GLY A 597 10.20 -26.24 9.90
CA GLY A 597 11.28 -26.97 9.26
C GLY A 597 12.21 -26.09 8.42
N LYS A 598 13.16 -26.75 7.72
CA LYS A 598 14.18 -26.06 6.90
C LYS A 598 13.59 -25.34 5.67
N THR A 599 12.46 -25.84 5.16
CA THR A 599 11.74 -25.22 4.05
C THR A 599 10.43 -24.68 4.59
N THR A 600 10.21 -23.36 4.41
CA THR A 600 8.97 -22.64 4.79
C THR A 600 8.48 -21.83 3.61
N GLY A 601 7.21 -21.42 3.65
CA GLY A 601 6.63 -20.61 2.60
C GLY A 601 5.17 -20.94 2.33
N TRP A 602 4.63 -20.49 1.19
CA TRP A 602 3.24 -20.72 0.81
C TRP A 602 3.05 -20.80 -0.71
N LEU A 603 2.00 -21.47 -1.10
CA LEU A 603 1.38 -21.44 -2.42
C LEU A 603 -0.02 -20.82 -2.28
N ALA A 604 -0.31 -19.79 -3.03
CA ALA A 604 -1.61 -19.14 -3.05
C ALA A 604 -2.19 -19.10 -4.46
N TYR A 605 -3.51 -19.30 -4.56
CA TYR A 605 -4.28 -19.15 -5.79
C TYR A 605 -5.52 -18.32 -5.55
N THR A 606 -5.84 -17.43 -6.47
CA THR A 606 -7.03 -16.60 -6.45
C THR A 606 -7.73 -16.66 -7.80
N LEU A 607 -9.02 -16.98 -7.78
CA LEU A 607 -9.95 -16.79 -8.88
C LEU A 607 -10.91 -15.67 -8.51
N SER A 608 -10.95 -14.58 -9.27
CA SER A 608 -11.80 -13.44 -8.93
C SER A 608 -12.40 -12.74 -10.14
N LYS A 609 -13.47 -11.97 -9.90
CA LYS A 609 -14.10 -11.10 -10.87
C LYS A 609 -14.58 -9.82 -10.19
N THR A 610 -14.27 -8.68 -10.82
CA THR A 610 -14.71 -7.35 -10.37
C THR A 610 -15.28 -6.56 -11.53
N ASP A 611 -16.51 -6.08 -11.38
CA ASP A 611 -17.21 -5.23 -12.35
C ASP A 611 -17.68 -3.94 -11.68
N HIS A 612 -17.68 -2.82 -12.44
CA HIS A 612 -18.20 -1.51 -12.06
C HIS A 612 -19.34 -1.07 -12.98
N ARG A 613 -20.22 -0.21 -12.48
CA ARG A 613 -21.30 0.42 -13.24
C ARG A 613 -21.61 1.83 -12.73
N PHE A 614 -21.82 2.78 -13.63
CA PHE A 614 -22.19 4.16 -13.37
C PHE A 614 -23.48 4.46 -14.13
N LYS A 615 -24.58 4.66 -13.40
CA LYS A 615 -25.94 4.65 -13.97
C LYS A 615 -26.33 5.91 -14.75
N ASN A 616 -25.64 7.03 -14.47
CA ASN A 616 -25.95 8.31 -15.13
C ASN A 616 -25.61 8.33 -16.63
N GLY A 617 -24.79 7.36 -17.08
CA GLY A 617 -24.48 7.20 -18.49
C GLY A 617 -23.24 7.93 -18.98
N THR A 618 -22.61 8.77 -18.18
CA THR A 618 -21.36 9.48 -18.51
C THR A 618 -20.16 8.55 -18.56
N ILE A 619 -20.26 7.38 -17.91
CA ILE A 619 -19.24 6.34 -17.93
C ILE A 619 -19.82 5.06 -18.54
N ASN A 620 -19.22 4.57 -19.63
CA ASN A 620 -19.60 3.33 -20.32
C ASN A 620 -21.10 3.21 -20.61
N GLN A 621 -21.80 4.32 -20.84
CA GLN A 621 -23.24 4.38 -21.17
C GLN A 621 -24.12 3.66 -20.12
N GLY A 622 -23.76 3.71 -18.84
CA GLY A 622 -24.53 3.09 -17.76
C GLY A 622 -24.47 1.56 -17.68
N ARG A 623 -23.66 0.90 -18.49
CA ARG A 623 -23.52 -0.56 -18.55
C ARG A 623 -22.41 -1.06 -17.64
N TRP A 624 -22.53 -2.32 -17.14
CA TRP A 624 -21.46 -2.99 -16.42
C TRP A 624 -20.22 -3.17 -17.31
N PHE A 625 -19.04 -2.94 -16.72
CA PHE A 625 -17.76 -3.18 -17.38
C PHE A 625 -16.74 -3.75 -16.37
N PRO A 626 -15.72 -4.51 -16.83
CA PRO A 626 -14.66 -5.01 -15.95
C PRO A 626 -13.89 -3.85 -15.32
N TYR A 627 -13.61 -3.93 -14.03
CA TYR A 627 -12.73 -2.96 -13.36
C TYR A 627 -11.31 -3.03 -13.95
N LYS A 628 -10.62 -1.90 -14.04
CA LYS A 628 -9.26 -1.83 -14.63
C LYS A 628 -8.26 -2.78 -13.96
N TYR A 629 -8.46 -3.12 -12.69
CA TYR A 629 -7.63 -4.05 -11.93
C TYR A 629 -8.23 -5.47 -11.82
N ASP A 630 -9.27 -5.79 -12.60
CA ASP A 630 -9.83 -7.15 -12.64
C ASP A 630 -8.81 -8.13 -13.24
N ARG A 631 -8.31 -9.03 -12.42
CA ARG A 631 -7.46 -10.16 -12.81
C ARG A 631 -8.16 -11.45 -12.48
N ARG A 632 -8.37 -12.28 -13.49
CA ARG A 632 -9.17 -13.50 -13.35
C ARG A 632 -8.47 -14.56 -12.53
N HIS A 633 -7.21 -14.83 -12.81
CA HIS A 633 -6.38 -15.82 -12.13
C HIS A 633 -5.10 -15.16 -11.61
N SER A 634 -4.77 -15.46 -10.37
CA SER A 634 -3.50 -15.10 -9.74
C SER A 634 -2.96 -16.32 -9.02
N ILE A 635 -1.70 -16.67 -9.27
CA ILE A 635 -0.98 -17.74 -8.57
C ILE A 635 0.30 -17.11 -8.02
N SER A 636 0.62 -17.38 -6.77
CA SER A 636 1.89 -16.98 -6.16
C SER A 636 2.49 -18.11 -5.34
N LEU A 637 3.78 -18.29 -5.48
CA LEU A 637 4.60 -19.21 -4.70
C LEU A 637 5.69 -18.40 -4.03
N ASN A 638 5.84 -18.54 -2.74
CA ASN A 638 6.96 -17.97 -1.98
C ASN A 638 7.59 -19.07 -1.12
N LEU A 639 8.87 -19.36 -1.34
CA LEU A 639 9.60 -20.39 -0.65
C LEU A 639 10.89 -19.83 -0.08
N SER A 640 11.23 -20.27 1.12
CA SER A 640 12.52 -20.07 1.76
C SER A 640 13.08 -21.42 2.21
N HIS A 641 14.37 -21.69 1.95
CA HIS A 641 15.04 -22.89 2.37
C HIS A 641 16.36 -22.59 3.07
N LYS A 642 16.52 -23.11 4.27
CA LYS A 642 17.76 -23.03 5.05
C LYS A 642 18.61 -24.27 4.79
N PHE A 643 19.65 -24.17 3.95
CA PHE A 643 20.59 -25.27 3.69
C PHE A 643 21.48 -25.50 4.89
N SER A 644 21.95 -24.42 5.52
CA SER A 644 22.81 -24.45 6.73
C SER A 644 22.71 -23.11 7.48
N ASP A 645 23.39 -22.97 8.61
CA ASP A 645 23.48 -21.65 9.29
C ASP A 645 24.24 -20.58 8.48
N ARG A 646 24.96 -21.00 7.43
CA ARG A 646 25.74 -20.13 6.57
C ARG A 646 25.02 -19.77 5.26
N ILE A 647 24.08 -20.60 4.81
CA ILE A 647 23.45 -20.44 3.49
C ILE A 647 21.95 -20.69 3.63
N ASP A 648 21.19 -19.72 3.23
CA ASP A 648 19.77 -19.84 2.98
C ASP A 648 19.41 -19.25 1.61
N ALA A 649 18.30 -19.69 1.03
CA ALA A 649 17.82 -19.21 -0.26
C ALA A 649 16.31 -18.96 -0.23
N GLY A 650 15.89 -17.99 -1.02
CA GLY A 650 14.50 -17.68 -1.26
C GLY A 650 14.14 -17.76 -2.74
N ALA A 651 12.90 -18.13 -3.04
CA ALA A 651 12.34 -18.10 -4.37
C ALA A 651 10.90 -17.56 -4.31
N SER A 652 10.55 -16.65 -5.21
CA SER A 652 9.17 -16.21 -5.37
C SER A 652 8.77 -16.29 -6.85
N TRP A 653 7.63 -16.94 -7.13
CA TRP A 653 7.07 -17.02 -8.45
C TRP A 653 5.64 -16.49 -8.46
N ILE A 654 5.33 -15.69 -9.48
CA ILE A 654 4.01 -15.09 -9.66
C ILE A 654 3.54 -15.33 -11.08
N PHE A 655 2.24 -15.64 -11.20
CA PHE A 655 1.50 -15.63 -12.44
C PHE A 655 0.20 -14.85 -12.25
N ASN A 656 -0.11 -13.92 -13.15
CA ASN A 656 -1.35 -13.16 -13.15
C ASN A 656 -1.91 -13.06 -14.56
N THR A 657 -3.21 -13.28 -14.74
CA THR A 657 -3.90 -12.80 -15.95
C THR A 657 -3.86 -11.29 -16.00
N GLY A 658 -3.80 -10.72 -17.19
CA GLY A 658 -3.70 -9.26 -17.36
C GLY A 658 -4.91 -8.50 -16.83
N GLY A 659 -4.69 -7.26 -16.39
CA GLY A 659 -5.74 -6.29 -16.09
C GLY A 659 -6.46 -5.82 -17.35
N CYS A 660 -7.49 -4.99 -17.17
CA CYS A 660 -8.28 -4.47 -18.28
C CYS A 660 -7.93 -2.99 -18.55
N ILE A 661 -7.81 -2.64 -19.82
CA ILE A 661 -7.57 -1.27 -20.28
C ILE A 661 -8.56 -0.90 -21.39
N THR A 662 -8.71 0.38 -21.62
CA THR A 662 -9.49 0.91 -22.74
C THR A 662 -8.57 1.19 -23.91
N ILE A 663 -8.84 0.58 -25.07
CA ILE A 663 -8.14 0.87 -26.32
C ILE A 663 -9.15 1.14 -27.42
N PRO A 664 -8.83 2.00 -28.41
CA PRO A 664 -9.64 2.15 -29.61
C PRO A 664 -9.70 0.84 -30.40
N GLU A 665 -10.90 0.43 -30.79
CA GLU A 665 -11.16 -0.78 -31.59
C GLU A 665 -11.11 -0.50 -33.09
N LYS A 666 -11.49 0.73 -33.47
CA LYS A 666 -11.54 1.20 -34.86
C LYS A 666 -11.15 2.67 -34.90
N ALA A 667 -10.54 3.11 -36.00
CA ALA A 667 -10.42 4.51 -36.31
C ALA A 667 -11.77 5.02 -36.86
N THR A 668 -12.13 6.23 -36.49
CA THR A 668 -13.32 6.94 -36.98
C THR A 668 -12.90 8.34 -37.39
N ILE A 669 -13.42 8.79 -38.51
CA ILE A 669 -13.18 10.14 -39.01
C ILE A 669 -14.38 11.02 -38.62
N ILE A 670 -14.08 12.15 -37.99
CA ILE A 670 -15.07 13.20 -37.71
C ILE A 670 -14.79 14.34 -38.67
N ILE A 671 -15.79 14.72 -39.46
CA ILE A 671 -15.72 15.93 -40.28
C ILE A 671 -16.38 17.02 -39.47
N ARG A 672 -15.63 18.06 -39.11
CA ARG A 672 -16.14 19.21 -38.36
C ARG A 672 -16.93 20.16 -39.28
N PRO A 673 -17.80 21.03 -38.73
CA PRO A 673 -18.58 21.97 -39.52
C PRO A 673 -17.72 22.93 -40.37
N ASP A 674 -16.47 23.17 -39.98
CA ASP A 674 -15.48 23.98 -40.72
C ASP A 674 -14.80 23.24 -41.87
N GLY A 675 -15.18 21.95 -42.09
CA GLY A 675 -14.59 21.09 -43.09
C GLY A 675 -13.26 20.42 -42.65
N SER A 676 -12.76 20.69 -41.45
CA SER A 676 -11.58 20.01 -40.95
C SER A 676 -11.86 18.53 -40.61
N ILE A 677 -10.90 17.67 -40.89
CA ILE A 677 -10.99 16.21 -40.66
C ILE A 677 -10.19 15.89 -39.41
N GLU A 678 -10.87 15.27 -38.45
CA GLU A 678 -10.23 14.76 -37.23
C GLU A 678 -10.36 13.24 -37.19
N GLU A 679 -9.23 12.54 -37.09
CA GLU A 679 -9.21 11.12 -36.84
C GLU A 679 -9.37 10.87 -35.32
N THR A 680 -10.35 10.07 -34.93
CA THR A 680 -10.59 9.68 -33.55
C THR A 680 -10.75 8.18 -33.42
N GLY A 681 -10.48 7.63 -32.23
CA GLY A 681 -10.64 6.21 -31.95
C GLY A 681 -12.04 5.87 -31.47
N TYR A 682 -12.72 4.92 -32.14
CA TYR A 682 -13.97 4.38 -31.63
C TYR A 682 -13.74 3.39 -30.50
N ILE A 683 -14.38 3.62 -29.37
CA ILE A 683 -14.34 2.78 -28.17
C ILE A 683 -15.77 2.29 -27.88
N SER A 684 -16.02 1.00 -28.02
CA SER A 684 -17.34 0.41 -27.79
C SER A 684 -17.70 0.26 -26.32
N ARG A 685 -16.69 0.09 -25.49
CA ARG A 685 -16.83 -0.17 -24.04
C ARG A 685 -15.57 0.21 -23.30
N ARG A 686 -15.72 0.76 -22.09
CA ARG A 686 -14.61 0.98 -21.16
C ARG A 686 -13.97 -0.35 -20.75
N ASN A 687 -12.64 -0.38 -20.63
CA ASN A 687 -11.84 -1.54 -20.28
C ASN A 687 -12.13 -2.76 -21.20
N ASN A 688 -12.23 -2.50 -22.51
CA ASN A 688 -12.58 -3.46 -23.55
C ASN A 688 -11.48 -4.47 -23.87
N TYR A 689 -10.24 -4.20 -23.50
CA TYR A 689 -9.09 -5.05 -23.79
C TYR A 689 -8.46 -5.60 -22.51
N ARG A 690 -8.21 -6.92 -22.47
CA ARG A 690 -7.45 -7.55 -21.39
C ARG A 690 -6.00 -7.70 -21.81
N LEU A 691 -5.10 -7.16 -21.00
CA LEU A 691 -3.65 -7.30 -21.20
C LEU A 691 -3.24 -8.77 -21.20
N PRO A 692 -2.14 -9.14 -21.89
CA PRO A 692 -1.55 -10.47 -21.78
C PRO A 692 -1.21 -10.82 -20.32
N ALA A 693 -1.14 -12.11 -20.02
CA ALA A 693 -0.73 -12.59 -18.71
C ALA A 693 0.73 -12.18 -18.42
N SER A 694 1.02 -11.94 -17.16
CA SER A 694 2.36 -11.66 -16.65
C SER A 694 2.81 -12.77 -15.70
N HIS A 695 4.08 -13.12 -15.76
CA HIS A 695 4.69 -14.09 -14.85
C HIS A 695 6.16 -13.80 -14.65
N ARG A 696 6.70 -14.12 -13.47
CA ARG A 696 8.13 -13.97 -13.18
C ARG A 696 8.58 -14.88 -12.06
N LEU A 697 9.87 -15.21 -12.09
CA LEU A 697 10.56 -15.90 -11.01
C LEU A 697 11.65 -14.98 -10.46
N ASN A 698 11.64 -14.77 -9.15
CA ASN A 698 12.73 -14.09 -8.45
C ASN A 698 13.45 -15.12 -7.57
N LEU A 699 14.76 -15.03 -7.54
CA LEU A 699 15.63 -15.91 -6.76
C LEU A 699 16.57 -15.07 -5.88
N GLY A 700 16.91 -15.57 -4.69
CA GLY A 700 17.86 -14.92 -3.81
C GLY A 700 18.59 -15.95 -2.95
N VAL A 701 19.86 -15.71 -2.69
CA VAL A 701 20.70 -16.53 -1.81
C VAL A 701 21.42 -15.61 -0.83
N ASN A 702 21.36 -15.97 0.45
CA ASN A 702 22.06 -15.31 1.54
C ASN A 702 23.26 -16.14 1.97
N PHE A 703 24.42 -15.50 2.06
CA PHE A 703 25.64 -16.04 2.63
C PHE A 703 25.90 -15.36 3.97
N ASN A 704 25.66 -16.09 5.06
CA ASN A 704 25.70 -15.59 6.43
C ASN A 704 27.01 -15.98 7.10
N LYS A 705 27.66 -15.05 7.79
CA LYS A 705 28.86 -15.29 8.59
C LYS A 705 28.72 -14.67 9.97
N LYS A 706 28.68 -15.49 11.02
CA LYS A 706 28.77 -15.03 12.42
C LYS A 706 30.12 -14.36 12.67
N THR A 707 30.08 -13.18 13.29
CA THR A 707 31.26 -12.42 13.72
C THR A 707 31.24 -12.25 15.24
N LYS A 708 32.29 -11.69 15.81
CA LYS A 708 32.39 -11.46 17.28
C LYS A 708 31.25 -10.52 17.78
N HIS A 709 30.77 -9.60 16.96
CA HIS A 709 29.80 -8.56 17.37
C HIS A 709 28.47 -8.64 16.64
N GLY A 710 28.24 -9.61 15.74
CA GLY A 710 27.00 -9.71 14.98
C GLY A 710 27.07 -10.74 13.87
N MET A 711 26.29 -10.51 12.82
CA MET A 711 26.23 -11.33 11.61
C MET A 711 26.51 -10.45 10.40
N ARG A 712 27.26 -10.94 9.44
CA ARG A 712 27.44 -10.36 8.11
C ARG A 712 26.71 -11.22 7.11
N THR A 713 25.97 -10.58 6.23
CA THR A 713 25.21 -11.27 5.19
C THR A 713 25.51 -10.65 3.83
N TRP A 714 25.88 -11.48 2.85
CA TRP A 714 25.86 -11.14 1.44
C TRP A 714 24.58 -11.72 0.85
N ASN A 715 23.73 -10.89 0.33
CA ASN A 715 22.56 -11.30 -0.46
C ASN A 715 22.88 -11.13 -1.93
N ILE A 716 22.73 -12.20 -2.71
CA ILE A 716 22.77 -12.17 -4.17
C ILE A 716 21.39 -12.55 -4.66
N SER A 717 20.74 -11.69 -5.43
CA SER A 717 19.39 -11.94 -5.91
C SER A 717 19.24 -11.58 -7.39
N ILE A 718 18.24 -12.20 -8.01
CA ILE A 718 17.90 -12.01 -9.42
C ILE A 718 16.38 -11.79 -9.49
N TYR A 719 15.99 -10.61 -9.90
CA TYR A 719 14.60 -10.32 -10.27
C TYR A 719 14.34 -10.78 -11.69
N ASN A 720 13.18 -11.42 -11.94
CA ASN A 720 12.77 -11.92 -13.24
C ASN A 720 13.84 -12.84 -13.89
N ALA A 721 14.23 -13.90 -13.18
CA ALA A 721 15.36 -14.76 -13.49
C ALA A 721 15.35 -15.40 -14.89
N TYR A 722 14.19 -15.61 -15.51
CA TYR A 722 14.07 -16.11 -16.87
C TYR A 722 13.70 -15.01 -17.89
N ASN A 723 13.86 -13.72 -17.50
CA ASN A 723 13.67 -12.55 -18.36
C ASN A 723 12.32 -12.53 -19.12
N ALA A 724 11.21 -12.79 -18.39
CA ALA A 724 9.90 -12.70 -18.96
C ALA A 724 9.59 -11.26 -19.41
N MET A 725 9.19 -11.12 -20.68
CA MET A 725 8.87 -9.82 -21.27
C MET A 725 7.41 -9.44 -20.99
N ASN A 726 7.13 -9.14 -19.72
CA ASN A 726 5.78 -8.80 -19.26
C ASN A 726 5.34 -7.42 -19.78
N PRO A 727 4.06 -7.24 -20.17
CA PRO A 727 3.59 -5.97 -20.67
C PRO A 727 3.37 -4.98 -19.52
N ASN A 728 4.14 -3.89 -19.47
CA ASN A 728 3.92 -2.79 -18.54
C ASN A 728 3.05 -1.70 -19.17
N ILE A 729 3.36 -1.31 -20.40
CA ILE A 729 2.60 -0.34 -21.17
C ILE A 729 2.19 -0.98 -22.49
N VAL A 730 0.95 -0.73 -22.89
CA VAL A 730 0.41 -1.17 -24.18
C VAL A 730 -0.16 0.04 -24.90
N TYR A 731 0.20 0.20 -26.15
CA TYR A 731 -0.32 1.25 -27.02
C TYR A 731 -0.62 0.69 -28.42
N SER A 732 -1.58 1.31 -29.09
CA SER A 732 -1.91 0.99 -30.46
C SER A 732 -1.05 1.84 -31.41
N LYS A 733 -0.51 1.23 -32.44
CA LYS A 733 0.19 1.89 -33.53
C LYS A 733 -0.33 1.35 -34.86
N TYR A 734 -0.57 2.23 -35.81
CA TYR A 734 -0.89 1.81 -37.16
C TYR A 734 0.36 1.23 -37.87
N LYS A 735 0.15 0.14 -38.62
CA LYS A 735 1.23 -0.50 -39.35
C LYS A 735 1.52 0.40 -40.56
N ASN A 736 2.70 0.94 -40.64
CA ASN A 736 3.27 1.76 -41.72
C ASN A 736 3.33 3.26 -41.56
N GLY A 737 3.27 3.83 -40.38
CA GLY A 737 3.81 5.20 -40.13
C GLY A 737 3.35 6.38 -41.01
N TYR A 738 2.57 6.16 -42.02
CA TYR A 738 1.92 7.16 -42.85
C TYR A 738 0.45 7.24 -42.51
N ASN A 739 -0.14 8.42 -42.59
CA ASN A 739 -1.58 8.65 -42.52
C ASN A 739 -2.26 7.95 -43.70
N VAL A 740 -2.38 6.61 -43.62
CA VAL A 740 -2.96 5.76 -44.67
C VAL A 740 -4.39 6.20 -44.98
N TYR A 741 -5.07 6.84 -44.03
CA TYR A 741 -6.43 7.31 -44.19
C TYR A 741 -6.58 8.58 -45.03
N TYR A 742 -5.57 9.44 -45.05
CA TYR A 742 -5.65 10.67 -45.83
C TYR A 742 -5.55 10.37 -47.32
N ASP A 743 -4.63 9.49 -47.69
CA ASP A 743 -4.44 9.07 -49.10
C ASP A 743 -5.57 8.17 -49.59
N ASP A 744 -6.02 7.18 -48.80
CA ASP A 744 -7.12 6.27 -49.19
C ASP A 744 -8.49 7.00 -49.22
N PHE A 745 -8.72 7.99 -48.32
CA PHE A 745 -9.94 8.79 -48.32
C PHE A 745 -9.97 9.76 -49.51
N TYR A 746 -8.89 10.41 -49.82
CA TYR A 746 -8.76 11.27 -51.01
C TYR A 746 -8.86 10.46 -52.30
N GLU A 747 -8.21 9.30 -52.41
CA GLU A 747 -8.33 8.41 -53.55
C GLU A 747 -9.76 7.86 -53.71
N SER A 748 -10.45 7.54 -52.60
CA SER A 748 -11.84 7.03 -52.69
C SER A 748 -12.84 8.10 -53.12
N ILE A 749 -12.64 9.37 -52.69
CA ILE A 749 -13.52 10.49 -53.05
C ILE A 749 -13.22 11.01 -54.45
N TYR A 750 -11.96 11.10 -54.88
CA TYR A 750 -11.58 11.74 -56.12
C TYR A 750 -11.34 10.75 -57.27
N HIS A 751 -10.99 9.48 -57.01
CA HIS A 751 -10.67 8.47 -58.02
C HIS A 751 -11.57 7.24 -58.02
N GLY A 752 -12.56 7.15 -57.15
CA GLY A 752 -13.54 6.07 -57.13
C GLY A 752 -12.92 4.68 -56.83
N ASN A 753 -11.73 4.63 -56.25
CA ASN A 753 -11.02 3.36 -56.04
C ASN A 753 -11.46 2.72 -54.71
N THR A 754 -12.33 1.75 -54.79
CA THR A 754 -12.94 1.04 -53.64
C THR A 754 -12.07 -0.07 -53.04
N GLY A 755 -10.77 -0.06 -53.30
CA GLY A 755 -9.81 -1.02 -52.73
C GLY A 755 -9.51 -0.72 -51.28
N GLN A 756 -10.41 -1.08 -50.35
CA GLN A 756 -10.20 -0.99 -48.90
C GLN A 756 -8.97 -1.80 -48.46
N LYS A 757 -7.82 -1.18 -48.40
CA LYS A 757 -6.71 -1.69 -47.57
C LYS A 757 -7.13 -1.55 -46.12
N LYS A 758 -7.51 -2.63 -45.44
CA LYS A 758 -7.80 -2.64 -44.01
C LYS A 758 -6.53 -2.18 -43.29
N ALA A 759 -6.56 -0.98 -42.70
CA ALA A 759 -5.51 -0.53 -41.81
C ALA A 759 -5.42 -1.52 -40.62
N GLN A 760 -4.27 -2.14 -40.46
CA GLN A 760 -4.03 -3.06 -39.34
C GLN A 760 -3.49 -2.27 -38.15
N THR A 761 -4.32 -2.16 -37.12
CA THR A 761 -3.84 -1.67 -35.82
C THR A 761 -2.97 -2.74 -35.18
N VAL A 762 -1.73 -2.42 -34.87
CA VAL A 762 -0.82 -3.29 -34.13
C VAL A 762 -0.74 -2.82 -32.69
N ILE A 763 -1.01 -3.72 -31.77
CA ILE A 763 -0.86 -3.48 -30.34
C ILE A 763 0.61 -3.75 -29.99
N LYS A 764 1.35 -2.71 -29.60
CA LYS A 764 2.72 -2.82 -29.11
C LYS A 764 2.75 -2.82 -27.58
N LYS A 765 3.68 -3.58 -27.02
CA LYS A 765 3.94 -3.63 -25.58
C LYS A 765 5.34 -3.12 -25.25
N ILE A 766 5.45 -2.40 -24.16
CA ILE A 766 6.73 -1.98 -23.56
C ILE A 766 6.90 -2.79 -22.29
N THR A 767 8.07 -3.39 -22.12
CA THR A 767 8.51 -4.09 -20.90
C THR A 767 9.58 -3.21 -20.25
N ILE A 768 9.39 -2.88 -18.98
CA ILE A 768 10.29 -1.97 -18.24
C ILE A 768 11.27 -2.76 -17.36
N LEU A 769 10.89 -3.94 -16.87
CA LEU A 769 11.64 -4.69 -15.88
C LEU A 769 12.16 -6.03 -16.46
N PRO A 770 13.37 -6.02 -17.07
CA PRO A 770 14.03 -7.22 -17.56
C PRO A 770 14.59 -8.06 -16.39
N CYS A 771 15.46 -9.03 -16.68
CA CYS A 771 16.26 -9.72 -15.69
C CYS A 771 17.23 -8.74 -15.01
N ILE A 772 17.10 -8.56 -13.69
CA ILE A 772 17.92 -7.60 -12.92
C ILE A 772 18.64 -8.34 -11.80
N PRO A 773 19.96 -8.59 -11.92
CA PRO A 773 20.78 -9.09 -10.81
C PRO A 773 21.04 -7.97 -9.80
N SER A 774 21.21 -8.35 -8.53
CA SER A 774 21.52 -7.42 -7.46
C SER A 774 22.34 -8.06 -6.35
N VAL A 775 23.08 -7.24 -5.63
CA VAL A 775 23.91 -7.62 -4.49
C VAL A 775 23.66 -6.62 -3.35
N THR A 776 23.49 -7.15 -2.15
CA THR A 776 23.37 -6.34 -0.92
C THR A 776 24.29 -6.92 0.15
N TYR A 777 24.94 -6.04 0.90
CA TYR A 777 25.77 -6.39 2.06
C TYR A 777 25.14 -5.78 3.33
N THR A 778 24.93 -6.62 4.31
CA THR A 778 24.39 -6.22 5.62
C THR A 778 25.34 -6.63 6.73
#